data_8934fdc17f6cae08304218379f622986
#
_entry.id   8934fdc17f6cae08304218379f622986
#
_cell.length_a   1.000
_cell.length_b   1.000
_cell.length_c   1.000
_cell.angle_alpha   90.00
_cell.angle_beta   90.00
_cell.angle_gamma   90.00
#
_symmetry.space_group_name_H-M   'P 1'
#
loop_
_entity.id
_entity.type
_entity.pdbx_description
1 polymer ?
#
loop_
_entity_poly.entity_id
_entity_poly.type
_entity_poly.pdbx_seq_one_letter_code
_entity_poly.pdbx_strand_id
1 'polypeptide(L)'
;MRKTSGEKNPKWYGLHLWVIVVVSSCFMVAGPLAAEEKTSTQSSFEKLVKDAKRTDGLLPLYMKEDKLLVEVPQKLLGKEMFVTISIAQGIGSRSLLGGMSWGDGDDWVWTFRKRAEKLQVIRKNVRFFAKTGSPEANAVANAYTDSILFSVPILATTPGGGYLFDPEKIFFTDLPKISTQLSGYSIAKDRTTWESAKAFDDNVELRVAATYSSSGKSDLDTVPDSRAATLMIHYSISLLPKNSYRPRLADSRVGYFVTALKNFSEHNGDERFVRYINRWHLEKADPKAEISPPKKPIIFWIEKTVPYEYRQAIRDGISAWNSAYRKAGFDTAIEVRQQPDQTDWDPEDINYNTFRWITSGRGFAMGPSRVNPRTGQILDADIIFDADFVKHWRNQFENYMPENTAWLTPSYESKTKTSTWHSQSSSCGCGQCNLFSGHAFQNALGVTALAASQDSIISGDEQKKLIQQGLRLVAMHEVGHTLGLRHNFKGSSVASIKQINAKKTTDRRSATTSVMDYLPVNIVPEGEFQGPYYPTRLGPYDYWAIDYGYRPISGTTPKAELPTLLKIASRSGESQLAFATDEDTRAGDPDPLSNRHDLGNDPIAFAEQRTKVVQEIIPKLVERFTANDAGYDRVRYSFGVLLNAHGQANFFAARLVGGLYSSRSHRDDPQAKPPFQVVEATQQRKAIELLNEQIFSDTSYQFPPEFYNQLVSTRWLHWGADTVERQDYPVHEVVLKWQQRILEQLLDAKTLTRLADNAMKVGAKEDCFTTAELFRQLLDSIYSEIFEFKIGKNSDQGPAISSLRRNLQREALGEFLRLSLGGGRRSGLIVTRFGSSLGIPPDARSLANFHLKRLLKQVTSILSENRKQEKPVVIDDTSRAHLEDIQRRIEAVLDAEIVVSSP
;
A
#
# COMPACT_ATOMS: atom_id res chain seq x y z
N MET A 1 -6.25 -9.72 -60.71
CA MET A 1 -5.55 -10.43 -61.79
C MET A 1 -4.94 -11.69 -61.25
N ARG A 2 -5.41 -12.80 -61.78
CA ARG A 2 -4.79 -14.08 -62.10
C ARG A 2 -4.10 -14.83 -60.98
N LYS A 3 -4.70 -15.94 -60.49
CA LYS A 3 -4.71 -17.35 -61.04
C LYS A 3 -3.43 -18.09 -60.60
N THR A 4 -3.37 -19.30 -60.09
CA THR A 4 -4.13 -20.58 -60.24
C THR A 4 -3.50 -21.57 -59.27
N SER A 5 -4.18 -22.34 -58.55
CA SER A 5 -4.68 -23.73 -58.77
C SER A 5 -3.65 -24.85 -58.54
N GLY A 6 -4.08 -25.93 -57.90
CA GLY A 6 -3.49 -27.25 -57.98
C GLY A 6 -3.89 -28.23 -56.89
N GLU A 7 -5.11 -28.76 -56.98
CA GLU A 7 -5.53 -30.00 -56.34
C GLU A 7 -4.67 -31.22 -56.76
N LYS A 8 -4.57 -32.19 -55.85
CA LYS A 8 -4.78 -33.61 -56.16
C LYS A 8 -4.70 -34.52 -54.92
N ASN A 9 -5.85 -35.03 -54.51
CA ASN A 9 -6.06 -36.38 -53.95
C ASN A 9 -6.21 -37.37 -55.13
N PRO A 10 -6.38 -38.68 -54.96
CA PRO A 10 -6.20 -39.63 -53.84
C PRO A 10 -5.55 -40.97 -54.29
N LYS A 11 -5.42 -41.98 -53.44
CA LYS A 11 -5.77 -43.37 -53.75
C LYS A 11 -5.64 -44.35 -52.57
N TRP A 12 -6.71 -45.00 -52.32
CA TRP A 12 -6.93 -46.21 -51.57
C TRP A 12 -6.14 -47.41 -52.17
N TYR A 13 -5.66 -48.34 -51.31
CA TYR A 13 -5.73 -49.79 -51.50
C TYR A 13 -5.73 -50.48 -50.15
N GLY A 14 -6.78 -51.25 -49.94
CA GLY A 14 -6.95 -52.28 -48.93
C GLY A 14 -6.35 -53.62 -49.39
N LEU A 15 -6.20 -54.49 -48.46
CA LEU A 15 -6.47 -55.96 -48.64
C LEU A 15 -6.20 -56.76 -47.34
N HIS A 16 -7.22 -57.42 -46.84
CA HIS A 16 -7.42 -58.81 -46.36
C HIS A 16 -6.61 -59.37 -45.17
N LEU A 17 -7.29 -59.57 -44.11
CA LEU A 17 -7.82 -60.79 -43.50
C LEU A 17 -6.97 -62.07 -43.61
N TRP A 18 -6.42 -62.54 -42.47
CA TRP A 18 -6.36 -64.01 -42.21
C TRP A 18 -6.58 -64.26 -40.70
N VAL A 19 -7.67 -65.03 -40.44
CA VAL A 19 -8.01 -65.62 -39.12
C VAL A 19 -7.21 -66.92 -39.05
N ILE A 20 -6.54 -67.17 -37.91
CA ILE A 20 -6.20 -68.57 -37.53
C ILE A 20 -6.56 -68.68 -36.06
N VAL A 21 -7.58 -69.49 -35.85
CA VAL A 21 -8.00 -70.10 -34.59
C VAL A 21 -7.09 -71.26 -34.29
N VAL A 22 -6.42 -71.31 -33.14
CA VAL A 22 -5.92 -72.53 -32.56
C VAL A 22 -6.40 -72.58 -31.12
N VAL A 23 -7.36 -73.48 -30.91
CA VAL A 23 -7.81 -73.94 -29.61
C VAL A 23 -6.78 -74.97 -29.12
N SER A 24 -6.21 -74.77 -27.97
CA SER A 24 -5.60 -75.85 -27.20
C SER A 24 -5.84 -75.66 -25.73
N SER A 25 -6.61 -76.54 -25.19
CA SER A 25 -6.98 -76.70 -23.81
C SER A 25 -5.77 -77.15 -22.99
N CYS A 26 -5.46 -76.49 -21.87
CA CYS A 26 -4.78 -77.15 -20.79
C CYS A 26 -5.29 -76.64 -19.43
N PHE A 27 -5.49 -77.57 -18.61
CA PHE A 27 -6.14 -77.55 -17.29
C PHE A 27 -5.45 -76.70 -16.25
N MET A 28 -6.27 -76.15 -15.41
CA MET A 28 -6.00 -75.42 -14.16
C MET A 28 -5.01 -76.06 -13.21
N VAL A 29 -4.27 -75.14 -12.51
CA VAL A 29 -4.04 -75.22 -11.08
C VAL A 29 -4.18 -73.78 -10.55
N ALA A 30 -5.20 -73.54 -9.77
CA ALA A 30 -5.43 -72.35 -9.02
C ALA A 30 -4.53 -72.42 -7.77
N GLY A 31 -3.51 -71.58 -7.73
CA GLY A 31 -2.78 -71.24 -6.51
C GLY A 31 -3.02 -69.74 -6.16
N PRO A 32 -2.96 -69.32 -4.93
CA PRO A 32 -3.43 -68.00 -4.53
C PRO A 32 -2.41 -66.90 -4.89
N LEU A 33 -2.69 -66.14 -5.95
CA LEU A 33 -1.93 -64.97 -6.42
C LEU A 33 -2.15 -63.68 -5.59
N ALA A 34 -2.78 -63.81 -4.43
CA ALA A 34 -3.06 -62.68 -3.55
C ALA A 34 -2.00 -62.37 -2.50
N ALA A 35 -0.99 -63.23 -2.34
CA ALA A 35 0.06 -63.01 -1.30
C ALA A 35 1.38 -62.41 -1.81
N GLU A 36 1.64 -62.44 -3.14
CA GLU A 36 2.90 -61.94 -3.68
C GLU A 36 2.91 -60.43 -3.94
N GLU A 37 1.74 -59.80 -4.25
CA GLU A 37 1.70 -58.33 -4.42
C GLU A 37 1.88 -57.56 -3.11
N LYS A 38 1.40 -58.07 -1.99
CA LYS A 38 1.61 -57.43 -0.66
C LYS A 38 3.05 -57.57 -0.17
N THR A 39 3.72 -58.65 -0.45
CA THR A 39 5.12 -58.87 -0.04
C THR A 39 6.11 -58.07 -0.88
N SER A 40 5.86 -57.85 -2.15
CA SER A 40 6.75 -57.07 -3.01
C SER A 40 6.68 -55.57 -2.73
N THR A 41 5.49 -55.01 -2.44
CA THR A 41 5.32 -53.60 -2.09
C THR A 41 5.84 -53.30 -0.69
N GLN A 42 5.70 -54.20 0.28
CA GLN A 42 6.22 -54.03 1.62
C GLN A 42 7.76 -54.05 1.63
N SER A 43 8.38 -54.89 0.82
CA SER A 43 9.84 -54.92 0.66
C SER A 43 10.40 -53.67 -0.03
N SER A 44 9.65 -53.00 -0.89
CA SER A 44 10.07 -51.76 -1.55
C SER A 44 10.02 -50.55 -0.59
N PHE A 45 8.97 -50.45 0.24
CA PHE A 45 8.85 -49.43 1.26
C PHE A 45 10.00 -49.54 2.27
N GLU A 46 10.21 -50.73 2.87
CA GLU A 46 11.28 -50.96 3.87
C GLU A 46 12.67 -50.60 3.36
N LYS A 47 12.97 -50.86 2.09
CA LYS A 47 14.21 -50.45 1.47
C LYS A 47 14.37 -48.94 1.36
N LEU A 48 13.30 -48.21 1.04
CA LEU A 48 13.31 -46.77 0.84
C LEU A 48 13.49 -46.00 2.19
N VAL A 49 12.86 -46.51 3.24
CA VAL A 49 12.89 -45.89 4.57
C VAL A 49 13.93 -46.51 5.53
N LYS A 50 14.77 -47.40 5.04
CA LYS A 50 15.81 -48.03 5.84
C LYS A 50 16.74 -46.97 6.41
N ASP A 51 16.93 -47.00 7.71
CA ASP A 51 17.75 -46.02 8.49
C ASP A 51 17.24 -44.56 8.44
N ALA A 52 15.99 -44.32 7.92
CA ALA A 52 15.40 -43.01 7.97
C ALA A 52 14.75 -42.72 9.35
N LYS A 53 14.96 -41.52 9.85
CA LYS A 53 14.24 -41.01 11.04
C LYS A 53 12.81 -40.67 10.63
N ARG A 54 11.84 -41.39 11.23
CA ARG A 54 10.42 -41.08 11.06
C ARG A 54 9.96 -40.02 12.04
N THR A 55 9.20 -39.03 11.57
CA THR A 55 8.46 -38.07 12.39
C THR A 55 6.98 -38.23 12.05
N ASP A 56 6.17 -38.58 13.03
CA ASP A 56 4.71 -38.69 12.87
C ASP A 56 4.02 -37.34 12.90
N GLY A 57 2.86 -37.24 12.27
CA GLY A 57 2.06 -35.99 12.20
C GLY A 57 1.01 -36.07 11.10
N LEU A 58 0.52 -34.87 10.70
CA LEU A 58 -0.47 -34.72 9.61
C LEU A 58 -0.03 -35.46 8.34
N LEU A 59 1.20 -35.23 7.92
CA LEU A 59 1.90 -35.95 6.87
C LEU A 59 3.18 -36.55 7.49
N PRO A 60 3.27 -37.87 7.70
CA PRO A 60 4.49 -38.47 8.24
C PRO A 60 5.70 -38.23 7.34
N LEU A 61 6.80 -37.87 7.96
CA LEU A 61 8.08 -37.54 7.33
C LEU A 61 9.09 -38.64 7.59
N TYR A 62 9.90 -38.95 6.59
CA TYR A 62 11.02 -39.87 6.69
C TYR A 62 12.29 -39.19 6.20
N MET A 63 13.17 -38.82 7.12
CA MET A 63 14.42 -38.10 6.83
C MET A 63 15.61 -39.05 6.97
N LYS A 64 16.42 -39.12 5.92
CA LYS A 64 17.70 -39.82 5.95
C LYS A 64 18.77 -38.94 5.32
N GLU A 65 19.75 -38.53 6.12
CA GLU A 65 20.74 -37.55 5.69
C GLU A 65 20.02 -36.31 5.13
N ASP A 66 20.29 -35.92 3.90
CA ASP A 66 19.68 -34.76 3.23
C ASP A 66 18.41 -35.15 2.42
N LYS A 67 17.98 -36.41 2.47
CA LYS A 67 16.84 -36.88 1.69
C LYS A 67 15.57 -36.97 2.53
N LEU A 68 14.55 -36.23 2.13
CA LEU A 68 13.22 -36.29 2.71
C LEU A 68 12.26 -37.10 1.83
N LEU A 69 11.48 -37.99 2.44
CA LEU A 69 10.31 -38.61 1.84
C LEU A 69 9.08 -38.27 2.68
N VAL A 70 7.93 -38.06 2.04
CA VAL A 70 6.67 -37.67 2.69
C VAL A 70 5.60 -38.73 2.39
N GLU A 71 4.88 -39.12 3.43
CA GLU A 71 3.70 -40.00 3.30
C GLU A 71 2.43 -39.15 3.26
N VAL A 72 1.57 -39.41 2.26
CA VAL A 72 0.19 -38.92 2.28
C VAL A 72 -0.73 -40.07 2.74
N PRO A 73 -1.22 -40.03 3.99
CA PRO A 73 -2.19 -41.03 4.47
C PRO A 73 -3.43 -41.09 3.56
N GLN A 74 -3.95 -42.29 3.30
CA GLN A 74 -5.10 -42.46 2.40
C GLN A 74 -6.32 -41.64 2.83
N LYS A 75 -6.52 -41.46 4.16
CA LYS A 75 -7.59 -40.61 4.73
C LYS A 75 -7.52 -39.13 4.35
N LEU A 76 -6.34 -38.68 3.91
CA LEU A 76 -6.13 -37.28 3.49
C LEU A 76 -6.34 -37.06 1.99
N LEU A 77 -6.50 -38.08 1.19
CA LEU A 77 -6.84 -37.91 -0.21
C LEU A 77 -8.16 -37.13 -0.37
N GLY A 78 -8.15 -36.11 -1.21
CA GLY A 78 -9.31 -35.23 -1.44
C GLY A 78 -9.63 -34.26 -0.29
N LYS A 79 -8.92 -34.32 0.84
CA LYS A 79 -9.06 -33.29 1.88
C LYS A 79 -8.40 -32.01 1.46
N GLU A 80 -9.05 -30.90 1.79
CA GLU A 80 -8.51 -29.56 1.52
C GLU A 80 -7.49 -29.17 2.59
N MET A 81 -6.29 -28.82 2.13
CA MET A 81 -5.19 -28.34 2.93
C MET A 81 -4.93 -26.88 2.58
N PHE A 82 -4.64 -26.08 3.58
CA PHE A 82 -4.22 -24.73 3.41
C PHE A 82 -2.69 -24.68 3.41
N VAL A 83 -2.11 -23.97 2.44
CA VAL A 83 -0.67 -23.86 2.30
C VAL A 83 -0.27 -22.40 2.36
N THR A 84 0.61 -22.06 3.28
CA THR A 84 1.21 -20.73 3.34
C THR A 84 2.67 -20.79 2.94
N ILE A 85 3.15 -19.73 2.35
CA ILE A 85 4.55 -19.57 1.95
C ILE A 85 5.10 -18.32 2.61
N SER A 86 6.31 -18.42 3.18
CA SER A 86 7.01 -17.29 3.78
C SER A 86 8.48 -17.34 3.42
N ILE A 87 9.15 -16.19 3.41
CA ILE A 87 10.60 -16.10 3.30
C ILE A 87 11.14 -16.03 4.73
N ALA A 88 11.59 -17.15 5.26
CA ALA A 88 12.14 -17.20 6.63
C ALA A 88 13.46 -16.44 6.74
N GLN A 89 14.33 -16.54 5.71
CA GLN A 89 15.54 -15.74 5.57
C GLN A 89 15.66 -15.27 4.12
N GLY A 90 15.79 -13.97 3.95
CA GLY A 90 15.88 -13.32 2.65
C GLY A 90 17.31 -12.87 2.32
N ILE A 91 17.44 -12.14 1.24
CA ILE A 91 18.71 -11.58 0.76
C ILE A 91 18.81 -10.05 0.95
N GLY A 92 17.88 -9.42 1.68
CA GLY A 92 17.90 -7.98 1.92
C GLY A 92 17.64 -7.12 0.68
N SER A 93 17.32 -7.72 -0.47
CA SER A 93 17.11 -7.01 -1.74
C SER A 93 15.67 -7.07 -2.19
N ARG A 94 15.15 -5.95 -2.69
CA ARG A 94 13.76 -5.79 -3.19
C ARG A 94 12.73 -6.24 -2.14
N SER A 95 11.83 -7.18 -2.49
CA SER A 95 10.83 -7.77 -1.60
C SER A 95 11.28 -9.09 -0.97
N LEU A 96 12.51 -9.51 -1.23
CA LEU A 96 13.06 -10.78 -0.76
C LEU A 96 13.72 -10.60 0.61
N LEU A 97 12.89 -10.22 1.58
CA LEU A 97 13.27 -9.93 2.94
C LEU A 97 12.89 -11.07 3.86
N GLY A 98 13.72 -11.36 4.86
CA GLY A 98 13.39 -12.34 5.89
C GLY A 98 12.17 -11.92 6.70
N GLY A 99 11.31 -12.87 7.01
CA GLY A 99 10.06 -12.64 7.70
C GLY A 99 8.85 -12.33 6.81
N MET A 100 9.07 -12.09 5.51
CA MET A 100 7.99 -11.74 4.59
C MET A 100 7.03 -12.91 4.35
N SER A 101 5.74 -12.66 4.55
CA SER A 101 4.68 -13.50 3.99
C SER A 101 4.72 -13.41 2.47
N TRP A 102 4.62 -14.54 1.78
CA TRP A 102 4.74 -14.63 0.34
C TRP A 102 3.45 -15.12 -0.29
N GLY A 103 3.06 -14.49 -1.41
CA GLY A 103 1.82 -14.85 -2.10
C GLY A 103 0.57 -14.44 -1.31
N ASP A 104 0.61 -13.29 -0.64
CA ASP A 104 -0.55 -12.72 0.05
C ASP A 104 -1.72 -12.57 -0.90
N GLY A 105 -2.88 -13.04 -0.44
CA GLY A 105 -4.11 -13.06 -1.23
C GLY A 105 -4.19 -14.16 -2.27
N ASP A 106 -3.24 -15.05 -2.36
CA ASP A 106 -3.34 -16.27 -3.15
C ASP A 106 -4.09 -17.35 -2.36
N ASP A 107 -5.14 -17.88 -2.97
CA ASP A 107 -5.96 -18.97 -2.38
C ASP A 107 -5.23 -20.30 -2.53
N TRP A 108 -4.24 -20.54 -1.66
CA TRP A 108 -3.44 -21.78 -1.72
C TRP A 108 -4.15 -22.93 -1.00
N VAL A 109 -5.27 -23.39 -1.55
CA VAL A 109 -5.96 -24.60 -1.07
C VAL A 109 -5.57 -25.76 -1.96
N TRP A 110 -4.91 -26.75 -1.37
CA TRP A 110 -4.45 -27.95 -2.06
C TRP A 110 -5.28 -29.17 -1.71
N THR A 111 -5.34 -30.14 -2.64
CA THR A 111 -5.78 -31.51 -2.38
C THR A 111 -4.84 -32.50 -3.05
N PHE A 112 -4.65 -33.66 -2.42
CA PHE A 112 -3.96 -34.78 -3.03
C PHE A 112 -4.94 -35.74 -3.68
N ARG A 113 -4.60 -36.20 -4.88
CA ARG A 113 -5.38 -37.20 -5.62
C ARG A 113 -4.45 -38.26 -6.21
N LYS A 114 -4.78 -39.58 -5.93
CA LYS A 114 -4.10 -40.70 -6.60
C LYS A 114 -4.64 -40.83 -8.02
N ARG A 115 -3.74 -40.95 -9.00
CA ARG A 115 -4.06 -41.27 -10.39
C ARG A 115 -3.06 -42.28 -10.92
N ALA A 116 -3.47 -43.55 -11.07
CA ALA A 116 -2.54 -44.68 -11.33
C ALA A 116 -1.38 -44.64 -10.30
N GLU A 117 -0.15 -44.73 -10.74
CA GLU A 117 1.07 -44.71 -9.91
C GLU A 117 1.61 -43.30 -9.63
N LYS A 118 0.75 -42.30 -9.69
CA LYS A 118 1.10 -40.91 -9.44
C LYS A 118 0.21 -40.27 -8.38
N LEU A 119 0.82 -39.38 -7.59
CA LEU A 119 0.13 -38.47 -6.67
C LEU A 119 0.06 -37.10 -7.32
N GLN A 120 -1.13 -36.58 -7.50
CA GLN A 120 -1.35 -35.24 -8.03
C GLN A 120 -1.60 -34.28 -6.90
N VAL A 121 -0.89 -33.10 -6.95
CA VAL A 121 -1.15 -31.94 -6.13
C VAL A 121 -2.03 -31.00 -6.93
N ILE A 122 -3.21 -30.73 -6.41
CA ILE A 122 -4.25 -29.97 -7.10
C ILE A 122 -4.56 -28.73 -6.28
N ARG A 123 -4.39 -27.54 -6.88
CA ARG A 123 -4.88 -26.29 -6.31
C ARG A 123 -6.35 -26.12 -6.65
N LYS A 124 -7.17 -25.94 -5.62
CA LYS A 124 -8.62 -25.83 -5.75
C LYS A 124 -9.04 -24.45 -6.24
N ASN A 125 -10.00 -24.42 -7.14
CA ASN A 125 -10.70 -23.19 -7.48
C ASN A 125 -11.80 -22.95 -6.42
N VAL A 126 -11.54 -22.02 -5.50
CA VAL A 126 -12.42 -21.77 -4.35
C VAL A 126 -13.31 -20.53 -4.53
N ARG A 127 -13.08 -19.74 -5.59
CA ARG A 127 -13.76 -18.45 -5.83
C ARG A 127 -15.17 -18.57 -6.41
N PHE A 128 -15.49 -19.69 -7.05
CA PHE A 128 -16.74 -19.91 -7.74
C PHE A 128 -17.46 -21.08 -7.11
N PHE A 129 -18.71 -20.88 -6.69
CA PHE A 129 -19.48 -21.94 -6.06
C PHE A 129 -20.98 -21.86 -6.34
N ALA A 130 -21.65 -22.96 -6.11
CA ALA A 130 -23.10 -23.06 -6.05
C ALA A 130 -23.48 -24.05 -4.94
N LYS A 131 -24.77 -24.10 -4.60
CA LYS A 131 -25.31 -25.05 -3.58
C LYS A 131 -24.99 -26.49 -3.97
N THR A 132 -24.30 -27.19 -3.09
CA THR A 132 -23.94 -28.60 -3.32
C THR A 132 -25.15 -29.44 -3.72
N GLY A 133 -25.00 -30.23 -4.77
CA GLY A 133 -26.05 -31.10 -5.29
C GLY A 133 -27.07 -30.42 -6.21
N SER A 134 -26.90 -29.10 -6.48
CA SER A 134 -27.76 -28.38 -7.43
C SER A 134 -27.24 -28.52 -8.88
N PRO A 135 -28.12 -28.32 -9.91
CA PRO A 135 -27.66 -28.23 -11.30
C PRO A 135 -26.62 -27.19 -11.55
N GLU A 136 -26.71 -26.05 -10.85
CA GLU A 136 -25.77 -24.95 -10.94
C GLU A 136 -24.38 -25.35 -10.41
N ALA A 137 -24.31 -26.25 -9.40
CA ALA A 137 -23.02 -26.77 -8.93
C ALA A 137 -22.32 -27.60 -10.02
N ASN A 138 -23.07 -28.37 -10.81
CA ASN A 138 -22.51 -29.09 -11.95
C ASN A 138 -22.05 -28.13 -13.06
N ALA A 139 -22.83 -27.07 -13.32
CA ALA A 139 -22.46 -26.05 -14.29
C ALA A 139 -21.17 -25.31 -13.86
N VAL A 140 -21.04 -24.96 -12.57
CA VAL A 140 -19.80 -24.35 -11.99
C VAL A 140 -18.62 -25.31 -12.15
N ALA A 141 -18.79 -26.60 -11.81
CA ALA A 141 -17.73 -27.59 -11.94
C ALA A 141 -17.25 -27.77 -13.39
N ASN A 142 -18.16 -27.64 -14.36
CA ASN A 142 -17.82 -27.70 -15.78
C ASN A 142 -17.12 -26.42 -16.30
N ALA A 143 -17.45 -25.27 -15.71
CA ALA A 143 -16.94 -23.97 -16.17
C ALA A 143 -15.61 -23.57 -15.51
N TYR A 144 -15.37 -23.97 -14.27
CA TYR A 144 -14.26 -23.51 -13.43
C TYR A 144 -13.46 -24.69 -12.86
N THR A 145 -12.47 -25.13 -13.60
CA THR A 145 -11.64 -26.27 -13.22
C THR A 145 -10.63 -25.94 -12.13
N ASP A 146 -10.22 -26.96 -11.38
CA ASP A 146 -9.06 -26.93 -10.50
C ASP A 146 -7.76 -27.00 -11.31
N SER A 147 -6.64 -26.53 -10.73
CA SER A 147 -5.33 -26.61 -11.37
C SER A 147 -4.50 -27.76 -10.83
N ILE A 148 -4.06 -28.67 -11.69
CA ILE A 148 -3.10 -29.71 -11.33
C ILE A 148 -1.71 -29.06 -11.37
N LEU A 149 -1.12 -28.76 -10.20
CA LEU A 149 0.19 -28.12 -10.10
C LEU A 149 1.32 -29.11 -10.35
N PHE A 150 1.22 -30.31 -9.76
CA PHE A 150 2.24 -31.35 -9.85
C PHE A 150 1.60 -32.74 -10.01
N SER A 151 2.38 -33.65 -10.60
CA SER A 151 2.08 -35.05 -10.71
C SER A 151 3.35 -35.85 -10.46
N VAL A 152 3.52 -36.34 -9.22
CA VAL A 152 4.75 -36.97 -8.74
C VAL A 152 4.57 -38.50 -8.65
N PRO A 153 5.60 -39.30 -8.91
CA PRO A 153 5.53 -40.75 -8.75
C PRO A 153 5.25 -41.16 -7.30
N ILE A 154 4.43 -42.15 -7.10
CA ILE A 154 4.31 -42.86 -5.84
C ILE A 154 5.48 -43.84 -5.78
N LEU A 155 6.34 -43.68 -4.79
CA LEU A 155 7.55 -44.52 -4.65
C LEU A 155 7.24 -45.88 -3.98
N ALA A 156 6.32 -45.83 -3.01
CA ALA A 156 5.82 -47.05 -2.34
C ALA A 156 4.46 -46.78 -1.69
N THR A 157 3.73 -47.87 -1.42
CA THR A 157 2.58 -47.82 -0.51
C THR A 157 3.06 -48.22 0.88
N THR A 158 2.75 -47.42 1.91
CA THR A 158 3.15 -47.71 3.30
C THR A 158 2.30 -48.83 3.89
N PRO A 159 2.72 -49.51 4.95
CA PRO A 159 1.94 -50.53 5.64
C PRO A 159 0.55 -50.04 6.09
N GLY A 160 0.42 -48.75 6.41
CA GLY A 160 -0.85 -48.06 6.72
C GLY A 160 -1.70 -47.69 5.51
N GLY A 161 -1.30 -48.10 4.30
CA GLY A 161 -2.02 -47.76 3.04
C GLY A 161 -1.78 -46.35 2.54
N GLY A 162 -0.88 -45.56 3.14
CA GLY A 162 -0.48 -44.27 2.68
C GLY A 162 0.43 -44.31 1.44
N TYR A 163 0.67 -43.16 0.80
CA TYR A 163 1.47 -43.06 -0.41
C TYR A 163 2.73 -42.26 -0.14
N LEU A 164 3.89 -42.92 -0.29
CA LEU A 164 5.20 -42.29 -0.13
C LEU A 164 5.63 -41.65 -1.44
N PHE A 165 6.10 -40.39 -1.34
CA PHE A 165 6.60 -39.65 -2.51
C PHE A 165 7.81 -38.77 -2.15
N ASP A 166 8.51 -38.34 -3.18
CA ASP A 166 9.65 -37.43 -3.09
C ASP A 166 9.18 -35.97 -3.18
N PRO A 167 9.22 -35.17 -2.07
CA PRO A 167 8.74 -33.79 -2.04
C PRO A 167 9.66 -32.79 -2.77
N GLU A 168 10.93 -33.15 -3.09
CA GLU A 168 11.82 -32.31 -3.89
C GLU A 168 11.21 -31.99 -5.27
N LYS A 169 10.41 -32.91 -5.81
CA LYS A 169 9.70 -32.70 -7.09
C LYS A 169 8.69 -31.55 -7.05
N ILE A 170 8.34 -31.08 -5.86
CA ILE A 170 7.40 -29.97 -5.61
C ILE A 170 8.19 -28.77 -5.09
N PHE A 171 8.92 -28.93 -3.98
CA PHE A 171 9.47 -27.82 -3.20
C PHE A 171 10.87 -27.35 -3.67
N PHE A 172 11.61 -28.18 -4.44
CA PHE A 172 12.85 -27.76 -5.10
C PHE A 172 12.58 -27.20 -6.50
N THR A 173 11.42 -26.55 -6.65
CA THR A 173 11.02 -25.84 -7.87
C THR A 173 10.76 -24.37 -7.52
N ASP A 174 10.64 -23.52 -8.53
CA ASP A 174 10.25 -22.13 -8.31
C ASP A 174 8.73 -21.99 -8.07
N LEU A 175 8.19 -22.82 -7.17
CA LEU A 175 6.78 -22.80 -6.77
C LEU A 175 6.33 -21.42 -6.32
N PRO A 176 7.09 -20.69 -5.48
CA PRO A 176 6.72 -19.34 -5.05
C PRO A 176 6.96 -18.27 -6.13
N LYS A 177 7.49 -18.62 -7.29
CA LYS A 177 7.82 -17.67 -8.39
C LYS A 177 8.79 -16.55 -7.97
N ILE A 178 9.79 -16.88 -7.15
CA ILE A 178 10.83 -15.94 -6.72
C ILE A 178 11.60 -15.38 -7.94
N SER A 179 11.79 -16.16 -9.00
CA SER A 179 12.44 -15.73 -10.23
C SER A 179 11.79 -14.49 -10.88
N THR A 180 10.50 -14.23 -10.61
CA THR A 180 9.83 -13.01 -11.09
C THR A 180 10.37 -11.75 -10.43
N GLN A 181 10.95 -11.86 -9.24
CA GLN A 181 11.59 -10.78 -8.50
C GLN A 181 13.11 -10.70 -8.75
N LEU A 182 13.69 -11.81 -9.20
CA LEU A 182 15.12 -11.94 -9.52
C LEU A 182 15.27 -12.11 -11.05
N SER A 183 15.16 -11.02 -11.79
CA SER A 183 15.29 -11.07 -13.26
C SER A 183 16.64 -11.68 -13.66
N GLY A 184 16.60 -12.70 -14.52
CA GLY A 184 17.79 -13.41 -14.99
C GLY A 184 18.29 -14.52 -14.06
N TYR A 185 17.56 -14.81 -12.96
CA TYR A 185 17.87 -15.95 -12.08
C TYR A 185 16.89 -17.11 -12.29
N SER A 186 17.39 -18.31 -12.08
CA SER A 186 16.58 -19.54 -12.05
C SER A 186 17.02 -20.40 -10.87
N ILE A 187 16.09 -21.24 -10.37
CA ILE A 187 16.40 -22.14 -9.27
C ILE A 187 17.48 -23.16 -9.66
N ALA A 188 18.49 -23.29 -8.83
CA ALA A 188 19.58 -24.27 -8.98
C ALA A 188 19.28 -25.47 -8.07
N LYS A 189 18.68 -26.51 -8.64
CA LYS A 189 18.24 -27.70 -7.88
C LYS A 189 19.40 -28.44 -7.22
N ASP A 190 20.56 -28.44 -7.83
CA ASP A 190 21.80 -29.07 -7.34
C ASP A 190 22.36 -28.36 -6.08
N ARG A 191 21.92 -27.15 -5.80
CA ARG A 191 22.31 -26.32 -4.66
C ARG A 191 21.14 -25.97 -3.74
N THR A 192 20.00 -26.62 -3.94
CA THR A 192 18.80 -26.45 -3.13
C THR A 192 18.69 -27.63 -2.17
N THR A 193 18.52 -27.38 -0.88
CA THR A 193 18.53 -28.41 0.18
C THR A 193 17.41 -28.20 1.18
N TRP A 194 17.08 -29.24 1.94
CA TRP A 194 16.23 -29.15 3.11
C TRP A 194 16.98 -28.52 4.28
N GLU A 195 16.47 -27.44 4.82
CA GLU A 195 16.98 -26.82 6.05
C GLU A 195 16.34 -27.46 7.28
N SER A 196 15.02 -27.66 7.25
CA SER A 196 14.30 -28.37 8.28
C SER A 196 12.99 -28.95 7.76
N ALA A 197 12.51 -30.02 8.41
CA ALA A 197 11.21 -30.62 8.16
C ALA A 197 10.63 -31.12 9.48
N LYS A 198 9.48 -30.57 9.88
CA LYS A 198 8.77 -30.88 11.12
C LYS A 198 7.34 -31.30 10.80
N ALA A 199 6.82 -32.29 11.49
CA ALA A 199 5.43 -32.72 11.38
C ALA A 199 4.77 -32.64 12.75
N PHE A 200 3.56 -32.10 12.78
CA PHE A 200 2.69 -32.00 13.95
C PHE A 200 1.34 -32.64 13.62
N ASP A 201 0.46 -32.81 14.60
CA ASP A 201 -0.82 -33.49 14.43
C ASP A 201 -1.73 -32.80 13.39
N ASP A 202 -1.67 -31.48 13.26
CA ASP A 202 -2.53 -30.64 12.44
C ASP A 202 -1.81 -29.86 11.33
N ASN A 203 -0.46 -29.81 11.34
CA ASN A 203 0.34 -29.15 10.31
C ASN A 203 1.68 -29.82 10.03
N VAL A 204 2.33 -29.37 8.95
CA VAL A 204 3.69 -29.76 8.54
C VAL A 204 4.43 -28.50 8.13
N GLU A 205 5.64 -28.34 8.68
CA GLU A 205 6.50 -27.20 8.46
C GLU A 205 7.77 -27.62 7.71
N LEU A 206 7.92 -27.13 6.49
CA LEU A 206 9.05 -27.44 5.62
C LEU A 206 9.85 -26.18 5.32
N ARG A 207 11.15 -26.19 5.58
CA ARG A 207 12.06 -25.10 5.26
C ARG A 207 13.08 -25.57 4.23
N VAL A 208 13.18 -24.82 3.13
CA VAL A 208 14.04 -25.09 1.97
C VAL A 208 15.06 -23.97 1.83
N ALA A 209 16.35 -24.32 1.82
CA ALA A 209 17.42 -23.43 1.38
C ALA A 209 17.44 -23.42 -0.15
N ALA A 210 16.64 -22.51 -0.75
CA ALA A 210 16.47 -22.42 -2.21
C ALA A 210 17.51 -21.49 -2.81
N THR A 211 18.39 -22.01 -3.63
CA THR A 211 19.43 -21.23 -4.33
C THR A 211 18.99 -20.88 -5.73
N TYR A 212 18.99 -19.59 -6.04
CA TYR A 212 18.75 -19.05 -7.37
C TYR A 212 20.06 -18.60 -7.97
N SER A 213 20.33 -19.04 -9.21
CA SER A 213 21.59 -18.73 -9.91
C SER A 213 21.37 -17.95 -11.18
N SER A 214 22.31 -17.07 -11.49
CA SER A 214 22.39 -16.33 -12.74
C SER A 214 23.74 -16.52 -13.39
N SER A 215 23.75 -16.69 -14.71
CA SER A 215 24.97 -16.65 -15.54
C SER A 215 25.23 -15.26 -16.13
N GLY A 216 24.32 -14.30 -15.92
CA GLY A 216 24.43 -12.93 -16.42
C GLY A 216 25.21 -12.00 -15.50
N LYS A 217 25.44 -10.77 -15.96
CA LYS A 217 25.90 -9.66 -15.11
C LYS A 217 24.73 -9.16 -14.26
N SER A 218 24.46 -9.82 -13.16
CA SER A 218 23.51 -9.35 -12.15
C SER A 218 24.31 -8.74 -11.03
N ASP A 219 23.90 -7.58 -10.55
CA ASP A 219 24.49 -6.94 -9.40
C ASP A 219 23.49 -6.97 -8.26
N LEU A 220 23.80 -7.75 -7.24
CA LEU A 220 23.07 -7.85 -5.99
C LEU A 220 24.06 -7.51 -4.87
N ASP A 221 24.15 -6.26 -4.54
CA ASP A 221 25.06 -5.69 -3.53
C ASP A 221 24.83 -6.21 -2.11
N THR A 222 23.68 -6.82 -1.87
CA THR A 222 23.30 -7.40 -0.57
C THR A 222 23.73 -8.85 -0.38
N VAL A 223 24.27 -9.51 -1.39
CA VAL A 223 24.78 -10.88 -1.30
C VAL A 223 26.27 -10.93 -1.59
N PRO A 224 27.01 -11.86 -0.95
CA PRO A 224 28.47 -11.96 -1.18
C PRO A 224 28.88 -12.26 -2.61
N ASP A 225 28.04 -13.00 -3.35
CA ASP A 225 28.26 -13.36 -4.75
C ASP A 225 26.95 -13.33 -5.52
N SER A 226 26.84 -12.36 -6.42
CA SER A 226 25.63 -12.16 -7.24
C SER A 226 25.31 -13.32 -8.20
N ARG A 227 26.19 -14.30 -8.36
CA ARG A 227 25.93 -15.50 -9.17
C ARG A 227 25.00 -16.49 -8.46
N ALA A 228 24.84 -16.35 -7.13
CA ALA A 228 24.03 -17.25 -6.30
C ALA A 228 23.32 -16.49 -5.17
N ALA A 229 22.00 -16.46 -5.24
CA ALA A 229 21.15 -15.92 -4.19
C ALA A 229 20.41 -17.07 -3.49
N THR A 230 20.72 -17.32 -2.22
CA THR A 230 20.07 -18.38 -1.41
C THR A 230 19.05 -17.76 -0.46
N LEU A 231 17.82 -18.24 -0.50
CA LEU A 231 16.72 -17.84 0.37
C LEU A 231 16.22 -19.05 1.17
N MET A 232 15.87 -18.83 2.44
CA MET A 232 15.14 -19.83 3.22
C MET A 232 13.65 -19.65 3.00
N ILE A 233 13.04 -20.53 2.22
CA ILE A 233 11.61 -20.53 1.93
C ILE A 233 10.93 -21.50 2.87
N HIS A 234 9.92 -21.04 3.57
CA HIS A 234 9.13 -21.80 4.51
C HIS A 234 7.75 -22.10 3.94
N TYR A 235 7.32 -23.34 4.04
CA TYR A 235 6.01 -23.83 3.66
C TYR A 235 5.31 -24.41 4.89
N SER A 236 4.20 -23.81 5.29
CA SER A 236 3.32 -24.38 6.32
C SER A 236 2.09 -24.99 5.65
N ILE A 237 1.83 -26.26 5.93
CA ILE A 237 0.75 -27.05 5.32
C ILE A 237 -0.16 -27.55 6.44
N SER A 238 -1.40 -27.09 6.49
CA SER A 238 -2.38 -27.47 7.51
C SER A 238 -3.70 -27.89 6.90
N LEU A 239 -4.57 -28.56 7.67
CA LEU A 239 -5.96 -28.79 7.25
C LEU A 239 -6.76 -27.50 7.39
N LEU A 240 -7.64 -27.21 6.45
CA LEU A 240 -8.63 -26.15 6.65
C LEU A 240 -9.55 -26.52 7.84
N PRO A 241 -9.73 -25.61 8.81
CA PRO A 241 -10.46 -25.92 10.02
C PRO A 241 -11.93 -26.22 9.73
N LYS A 242 -12.44 -27.26 10.37
CA LYS A 242 -13.86 -27.60 10.44
C LYS A 242 -14.35 -27.23 11.83
N ASN A 243 -14.89 -26.02 11.98
CA ASN A 243 -15.35 -25.47 13.24
C ASN A 243 -16.72 -24.81 13.09
N SER A 244 -17.20 -24.17 14.14
CA SER A 244 -18.46 -23.43 14.20
C SER A 244 -18.37 -22.02 13.61
N TYR A 245 -17.28 -21.66 12.95
CA TYR A 245 -17.12 -20.33 12.35
C TYR A 245 -18.24 -20.04 11.35
N ARG A 246 -18.89 -18.89 11.54
CA ARG A 246 -19.93 -18.38 10.64
C ARG A 246 -19.41 -17.17 9.90
N PRO A 247 -19.32 -17.21 8.55
CA PRO A 247 -18.97 -16.03 7.76
C PRO A 247 -19.91 -14.87 8.06
N ARG A 248 -19.39 -13.64 8.10
CA ARG A 248 -20.17 -12.43 8.30
C ARG A 248 -20.18 -11.58 7.05
N LEU A 249 -21.35 -11.13 6.62
CA LEU A 249 -21.51 -10.29 5.43
C LEU A 249 -20.82 -8.96 5.64
N ALA A 250 -20.17 -8.48 4.58
CA ALA A 250 -19.54 -7.15 4.54
C ALA A 250 -20.58 -6.07 4.24
N ASP A 251 -20.30 -4.87 4.73
CA ASP A 251 -21.06 -3.64 4.44
C ASP A 251 -20.08 -2.56 3.99
N SER A 252 -20.39 -1.85 2.91
CA SER A 252 -19.50 -0.83 2.32
C SER A 252 -19.26 0.39 3.22
N ARG A 253 -20.08 0.57 4.26
CA ARG A 253 -19.96 1.63 5.26
C ARG A 253 -18.88 1.33 6.28
N VAL A 254 -18.46 0.04 6.43
CA VAL A 254 -17.48 -0.40 7.44
C VAL A 254 -16.26 -1.03 6.77
N GLY A 255 -15.09 -0.53 7.04
CA GLY A 255 -13.84 -0.88 6.35
C GLY A 255 -13.21 -2.19 6.79
N TYR A 256 -13.65 -3.28 6.19
CA TYR A 256 -13.03 -4.61 6.38
C TYR A 256 -12.39 -5.11 5.08
N PHE A 257 -11.30 -5.87 5.20
CA PHE A 257 -10.87 -6.76 4.13
C PHE A 257 -11.93 -7.83 3.91
N VAL A 258 -12.10 -8.24 2.65
CA VAL A 258 -13.17 -9.14 2.28
C VAL A 258 -12.67 -10.35 1.51
N THR A 259 -13.26 -11.51 1.83
CA THR A 259 -13.24 -12.69 0.97
C THR A 259 -14.45 -12.61 0.04
N ALA A 260 -14.18 -12.35 -1.25
CA ALA A 260 -15.21 -12.21 -2.27
C ALA A 260 -15.34 -13.49 -3.09
N LEU A 261 -16.54 -14.05 -3.10
CA LEU A 261 -16.89 -15.29 -3.79
C LEU A 261 -18.02 -15.04 -4.77
N LYS A 262 -18.06 -15.80 -5.87
CA LYS A 262 -19.13 -15.71 -6.86
C LYS A 262 -20.08 -16.88 -6.65
N ASN A 263 -21.31 -16.57 -6.20
CA ASN A 263 -22.35 -17.54 -5.92
C ASN A 263 -23.33 -17.68 -7.10
N PHE A 264 -23.45 -18.86 -7.65
CA PHE A 264 -24.35 -19.14 -8.78
C PHE A 264 -25.69 -19.76 -8.36
N SER A 265 -25.93 -19.94 -7.06
CA SER A 265 -27.19 -20.51 -6.54
C SER A 265 -28.32 -19.48 -6.44
N GLU A 266 -27.99 -18.18 -6.42
CA GLU A 266 -29.00 -17.11 -6.26
C GLU A 266 -29.33 -16.51 -7.62
N HIS A 267 -30.61 -16.67 -8.03
CA HIS A 267 -31.11 -16.22 -9.34
C HIS A 267 -31.78 -14.84 -9.30
N ASN A 268 -32.13 -14.35 -8.11
CA ASN A 268 -32.98 -13.16 -7.94
C ASN A 268 -32.22 -11.87 -7.62
N GLY A 269 -30.89 -11.82 -7.76
CA GLY A 269 -30.09 -10.66 -7.46
C GLY A 269 -29.32 -10.15 -8.68
N ASP A 270 -29.18 -8.85 -8.82
CA ASP A 270 -28.38 -8.22 -9.88
C ASP A 270 -26.88 -8.53 -9.71
N GLU A 271 -26.44 -8.91 -8.52
CA GLU A 271 -25.05 -9.17 -8.19
C GLU A 271 -24.84 -10.60 -7.68
N ARG A 272 -23.90 -11.34 -8.31
CA ARG A 272 -23.53 -12.69 -7.91
C ARG A 272 -22.41 -12.76 -6.86
N PHE A 273 -21.80 -11.61 -6.53
CA PHE A 273 -20.74 -11.59 -5.55
C PHE A 273 -21.27 -11.60 -4.12
N VAL A 274 -20.77 -12.55 -3.33
CA VAL A 274 -20.93 -12.56 -1.87
C VAL A 274 -19.62 -12.13 -1.25
N ARG A 275 -19.67 -11.16 -0.34
CA ARG A 275 -18.52 -10.60 0.35
C ARG A 275 -18.62 -10.91 1.82
N TYR A 276 -17.68 -11.69 2.34
CA TYR A 276 -17.53 -11.94 3.77
C TYR A 276 -16.39 -11.09 4.31
N ILE A 277 -16.59 -10.45 5.46
CA ILE A 277 -15.46 -9.77 6.15
C ILE A 277 -14.45 -10.80 6.63
N ASN A 278 -13.17 -10.46 6.54
CA ASN A 278 -12.11 -11.25 7.13
C ASN A 278 -12.06 -10.98 8.63
N ARG A 279 -12.18 -12.02 9.47
CA ARG A 279 -12.17 -11.88 10.93
C ARG A 279 -11.77 -13.17 11.64
N TRP A 280 -11.31 -13.04 12.87
CA TRP A 280 -11.03 -14.19 13.74
C TRP A 280 -12.30 -14.89 14.19
N HIS A 281 -12.17 -16.17 14.49
CA HIS A 281 -13.21 -16.96 15.14
C HIS A 281 -13.15 -16.75 16.65
N LEU A 282 -14.07 -15.96 17.19
CA LEU A 282 -14.22 -15.74 18.63
C LEU A 282 -15.59 -16.17 19.11
N GLU A 283 -15.62 -17.02 20.14
CA GLU A 283 -16.82 -17.45 20.85
C GLU A 283 -16.65 -17.17 22.34
N LYS A 284 -17.68 -16.66 23.01
CA LYS A 284 -17.67 -16.47 24.46
C LYS A 284 -17.49 -17.78 25.20
N ALA A 285 -16.68 -17.82 26.24
CA ALA A 285 -16.60 -18.96 27.15
C ALA A 285 -17.93 -19.16 27.89
N ASP A 286 -18.55 -18.06 28.35
CA ASP A 286 -19.93 -18.04 28.84
C ASP A 286 -20.84 -17.24 27.88
N PRO A 287 -21.65 -17.92 27.05
CA PRO A 287 -22.56 -17.26 26.11
C PRO A 287 -23.65 -16.39 26.78
N LYS A 288 -23.95 -16.60 28.08
CA LYS A 288 -24.99 -15.87 28.79
C LYS A 288 -24.47 -14.60 29.46
N ALA A 289 -23.17 -14.52 29.74
CA ALA A 289 -22.58 -13.33 30.33
C ALA A 289 -22.58 -12.17 29.32
N GLU A 290 -22.85 -10.94 29.80
CA GLU A 290 -22.75 -9.73 28.97
C GLU A 290 -21.35 -9.56 28.44
N ILE A 291 -20.34 -9.72 29.29
CA ILE A 291 -18.90 -9.73 28.94
C ILE A 291 -18.31 -11.05 29.40
N SER A 292 -17.60 -11.74 28.55
CA SER A 292 -16.96 -13.02 28.82
C SER A 292 -15.61 -13.11 28.11
N PRO A 293 -14.61 -13.76 28.69
CA PRO A 293 -13.42 -14.11 27.90
C PRO A 293 -13.82 -14.99 26.72
N PRO A 294 -13.04 -15.00 25.65
CA PRO A 294 -13.25 -15.97 24.57
C PRO A 294 -12.87 -17.38 25.01
N LYS A 295 -13.44 -18.39 24.38
CA LYS A 295 -13.01 -19.80 24.57
C LYS A 295 -11.54 -20.00 24.18
N LYS A 296 -11.11 -19.31 23.11
CA LYS A 296 -9.74 -19.30 22.61
C LYS A 296 -9.39 -17.84 22.28
N PRO A 297 -8.45 -17.21 22.99
CA PRO A 297 -8.01 -15.85 22.66
C PRO A 297 -7.16 -15.84 21.39
N ILE A 298 -7.05 -14.66 20.78
CA ILE A 298 -6.07 -14.37 19.72
C ILE A 298 -4.74 -14.13 20.43
N ILE A 299 -3.76 -14.98 20.20
CA ILE A 299 -2.44 -14.89 20.87
C ILE A 299 -1.45 -14.29 19.90
N PHE A 300 -0.82 -13.18 20.29
CA PHE A 300 0.31 -12.60 19.58
C PHE A 300 1.60 -12.80 20.35
N TRP A 301 2.62 -13.27 19.67
CA TRP A 301 3.96 -13.46 20.22
C TRP A 301 4.87 -12.32 19.77
N ILE A 302 5.45 -11.59 20.74
CA ILE A 302 6.54 -10.65 20.46
C ILE A 302 7.79 -11.49 20.25
N GLU A 303 8.34 -11.46 19.03
CA GLU A 303 9.51 -12.26 18.67
C GLU A 303 10.75 -11.80 19.44
N LYS A 304 11.66 -12.73 19.70
CA LYS A 304 12.90 -12.48 20.45
C LYS A 304 13.84 -11.48 19.79
N THR A 305 13.72 -11.27 18.47
CA THR A 305 14.47 -10.26 17.70
C THR A 305 14.07 -8.82 18.03
N VAL A 306 12.92 -8.60 18.66
CA VAL A 306 12.48 -7.27 19.08
C VAL A 306 13.39 -6.76 20.22
N PRO A 307 14.05 -5.58 20.08
CA PRO A 307 14.86 -5.00 21.14
C PRO A 307 14.09 -4.80 22.45
N TYR A 308 14.72 -5.06 23.59
CA TYR A 308 14.07 -5.02 24.92
C TYR A 308 13.38 -3.69 25.19
N GLU A 309 13.99 -2.57 24.79
CA GLU A 309 13.49 -1.21 25.02
C GLU A 309 12.17 -0.90 24.31
N TYR A 310 11.79 -1.66 23.27
CA TYR A 310 10.58 -1.43 22.45
C TYR A 310 9.43 -2.38 22.77
N ARG A 311 9.73 -3.52 23.45
CA ARG A 311 8.74 -4.57 23.74
C ARG A 311 7.51 -4.07 24.47
N GLN A 312 7.67 -3.12 25.39
CA GLN A 312 6.54 -2.58 26.15
C GLN A 312 5.61 -1.73 25.28
N ALA A 313 6.14 -0.84 24.44
CA ALA A 313 5.34 -0.02 23.52
C ALA A 313 4.55 -0.88 22.53
N ILE A 314 5.19 -1.95 22.01
CA ILE A 314 4.55 -2.91 21.11
C ILE A 314 3.45 -3.69 21.84
N ARG A 315 3.73 -4.21 23.06
CA ARG A 315 2.74 -4.88 23.90
C ARG A 315 1.52 -4.01 24.15
N ASP A 316 1.73 -2.75 24.51
CA ASP A 316 0.67 -1.78 24.76
C ASP A 316 -0.17 -1.49 23.50
N GLY A 317 0.49 -1.42 22.32
CA GLY A 317 -0.17 -1.24 21.03
C GLY A 317 -1.08 -2.42 20.69
N ILE A 318 -0.57 -3.64 20.79
CA ILE A 318 -1.33 -4.87 20.53
C ILE A 318 -2.51 -4.98 21.49
N SER A 319 -2.26 -4.78 22.80
CA SER A 319 -3.25 -4.94 23.85
C SER A 319 -4.34 -3.87 23.84
N ALA A 320 -4.12 -2.71 23.21
CA ALA A 320 -5.06 -1.60 23.13
C ALA A 320 -6.43 -2.02 22.60
N TRP A 321 -6.46 -2.97 21.62
CA TRP A 321 -7.66 -3.49 21.01
C TRP A 321 -8.61 -4.22 21.98
N ASN A 322 -8.11 -4.72 23.10
CA ASN A 322 -8.95 -5.33 24.13
C ASN A 322 -10.02 -4.36 24.66
N SER A 323 -9.76 -3.05 24.62
CA SER A 323 -10.74 -2.04 25.00
C SER A 323 -11.95 -2.01 24.04
N ALA A 324 -11.74 -2.23 22.75
CA ALA A 324 -12.80 -2.34 21.74
C ALA A 324 -13.53 -3.68 21.84
N TYR A 325 -12.81 -4.78 22.03
CA TYR A 325 -13.40 -6.09 22.24
C TYR A 325 -14.28 -6.16 23.49
N ARG A 326 -13.86 -5.48 24.57
CA ARG A 326 -14.68 -5.41 25.79
C ARG A 326 -16.05 -4.77 25.54
N LYS A 327 -16.10 -3.71 24.72
CA LYS A 327 -17.37 -3.10 24.28
C LYS A 327 -18.19 -4.02 23.36
N ALA A 328 -17.54 -4.88 22.62
CA ALA A 328 -18.19 -5.89 21.79
C ALA A 328 -18.63 -7.14 22.57
N GLY A 329 -18.32 -7.24 23.88
CA GLY A 329 -18.74 -8.31 24.77
C GLY A 329 -17.66 -9.36 25.06
N PHE A 330 -16.39 -9.09 24.74
CA PHE A 330 -15.28 -10.00 25.06
C PHE A 330 -14.30 -9.36 26.04
N ASP A 331 -14.01 -10.03 27.14
CA ASP A 331 -12.92 -9.65 28.02
C ASP A 331 -11.64 -10.35 27.57
N THR A 332 -10.54 -9.56 27.42
CA THR A 332 -9.22 -10.08 27.05
C THR A 332 -9.24 -10.98 25.81
N ALA A 333 -9.80 -10.44 24.70
CA ALA A 333 -9.85 -11.16 23.43
C ALA A 333 -8.47 -11.42 22.82
N ILE A 334 -7.50 -10.52 23.11
CA ILE A 334 -6.12 -10.61 22.65
C ILE A 334 -5.20 -10.82 23.83
N GLU A 335 -4.35 -11.83 23.73
CA GLU A 335 -3.27 -12.13 24.67
C GLU A 335 -1.92 -11.87 24.02
N VAL A 336 -1.03 -11.16 24.72
CA VAL A 336 0.33 -10.86 24.22
C VAL A 336 1.36 -11.62 25.04
N ARG A 337 2.11 -12.45 24.35
CA ARG A 337 3.18 -13.28 24.94
C ARG A 337 4.54 -12.85 24.41
N GLN A 338 5.60 -13.17 25.18
CA GLN A 338 6.97 -13.00 24.74
C GLN A 338 7.51 -14.34 24.26
N GLN A 339 8.07 -14.39 23.06
CA GLN A 339 8.77 -15.57 22.58
C GLN A 339 10.00 -15.84 23.50
N PRO A 340 10.14 -17.04 24.06
CA PRO A 340 11.35 -17.45 24.77
C PRO A 340 12.56 -17.47 23.85
N ASP A 341 13.77 -17.33 24.44
CA ASP A 341 15.01 -17.36 23.65
C ASP A 341 15.25 -18.73 23.00
N GLN A 342 14.82 -19.80 23.67
CA GLN A 342 14.86 -21.17 23.14
C GLN A 342 13.43 -21.64 22.89
N THR A 343 13.09 -21.90 21.62
CA THR A 343 11.79 -22.40 21.19
C THR A 343 11.94 -23.46 20.11
N ASP A 344 11.03 -24.41 20.09
CA ASP A 344 10.99 -25.48 19.08
C ASP A 344 10.14 -25.12 17.85
N TRP A 345 9.40 -24.01 17.92
CA TRP A 345 8.52 -23.56 16.85
C TRP A 345 9.17 -22.44 16.02
N ASP A 346 8.79 -22.41 14.75
CA ASP A 346 9.21 -21.39 13.79
C ASP A 346 8.20 -20.24 13.77
N PRO A 347 8.65 -18.96 13.69
CA PRO A 347 7.73 -17.82 13.59
C PRO A 347 6.82 -17.84 12.36
N GLU A 348 7.13 -18.64 11.36
CA GLU A 348 6.35 -18.83 10.14
C GLU A 348 5.30 -19.95 10.24
N ASP A 349 5.22 -20.68 11.37
CA ASP A 349 4.23 -21.72 11.62
C ASP A 349 2.85 -21.08 11.81
N ILE A 350 1.88 -21.51 11.03
CA ILE A 350 0.50 -21.01 11.01
C ILE A 350 -0.20 -21.00 12.38
N ASN A 351 0.34 -21.68 13.37
CA ASN A 351 -0.22 -21.73 14.73
C ASN A 351 0.28 -20.60 15.65
N TYR A 352 1.17 -19.73 15.18
CA TYR A 352 1.80 -18.68 15.98
C TYR A 352 1.72 -17.33 15.29
N ASN A 353 0.79 -16.46 15.71
CA ASN A 353 0.79 -15.09 15.23
C ASN A 353 1.97 -14.33 15.85
N THR A 354 2.81 -13.73 15.04
CA THR A 354 4.05 -13.11 15.50
C THR A 354 4.12 -11.62 15.20
N PHE A 355 4.76 -10.87 16.12
CA PHE A 355 5.26 -9.53 15.85
C PHE A 355 6.77 -9.62 15.67
N ARG A 356 7.24 -9.45 14.45
CA ARG A 356 8.60 -9.73 14.00
C ARG A 356 9.38 -8.44 13.80
N TRP A 357 10.67 -8.49 14.14
CA TRP A 357 11.61 -7.39 13.93
C TRP A 357 12.63 -7.78 12.88
N ILE A 358 12.65 -7.06 11.77
CA ILE A 358 13.57 -7.31 10.66
C ILE A 358 14.53 -6.14 10.47
N THR A 359 15.61 -6.34 9.73
CA THR A 359 16.56 -5.31 9.32
C THR A 359 16.68 -5.36 7.80
N SER A 360 16.06 -4.40 7.11
CA SER A 360 16.05 -4.42 5.65
C SER A 360 16.60 -3.14 5.01
N GLY A 361 16.88 -2.12 5.80
CA GLY A 361 17.29 -0.81 5.31
C GLY A 361 16.17 -0.02 4.61
N ARG A 362 14.90 -0.45 4.72
CA ARG A 362 13.77 0.13 3.98
C ARG A 362 12.76 0.85 4.84
N GLY A 363 12.76 0.59 6.14
CA GLY A 363 11.87 1.22 7.11
C GLY A 363 10.39 0.98 6.84
N PHE A 364 9.89 -0.24 6.93
CA PHE A 364 8.47 -0.55 6.74
C PHE A 364 7.89 -1.43 7.87
N ALA A 365 6.57 -1.49 8.01
CA ALA A 365 5.83 -2.50 8.78
C ALA A 365 4.69 -3.06 7.92
N MET A 366 4.19 -4.21 8.19
CA MET A 366 3.08 -4.83 7.47
C MET A 366 2.42 -5.87 8.37
N GLY A 367 1.09 -5.84 8.45
CA GLY A 367 0.29 -6.81 9.20
C GLY A 367 -0.57 -7.68 8.28
N PRO A 368 0.01 -8.58 7.48
CA PRO A 368 -0.77 -9.50 6.66
C PRO A 368 -1.49 -10.54 7.52
N SER A 369 -2.62 -11.03 7.02
CA SER A 369 -3.35 -12.15 7.60
C SER A 369 -3.57 -13.26 6.59
N ARG A 370 -3.50 -14.51 7.05
CA ARG A 370 -3.83 -15.71 6.28
C ARG A 370 -5.29 -16.07 6.51
N VAL A 371 -6.05 -16.16 5.44
CA VAL A 371 -7.51 -16.25 5.51
C VAL A 371 -8.01 -17.51 4.82
N ASN A 372 -8.97 -18.20 5.44
CA ASN A 372 -9.70 -19.26 4.77
C ASN A 372 -10.50 -18.67 3.59
N PRO A 373 -10.14 -18.98 2.33
CA PRO A 373 -10.69 -18.31 1.16
C PRO A 373 -12.15 -18.69 0.86
N ARG A 374 -12.74 -19.61 1.64
CA ARG A 374 -14.16 -19.96 1.53
C ARG A 374 -15.04 -19.19 2.49
N THR A 375 -14.48 -18.69 3.59
CA THR A 375 -15.28 -18.19 4.72
C THR A 375 -14.88 -16.81 5.22
N GLY A 376 -13.68 -16.35 4.94
CA GLY A 376 -13.12 -15.13 5.52
C GLY A 376 -12.61 -15.32 6.97
N GLN A 377 -12.52 -16.57 7.47
CA GLN A 377 -11.92 -16.82 8.78
C GLN A 377 -10.42 -16.55 8.72
N ILE A 378 -9.91 -15.64 9.56
CA ILE A 378 -8.47 -15.44 9.73
C ILE A 378 -7.92 -16.63 10.50
N LEU A 379 -6.86 -17.22 9.98
CA LEU A 379 -6.23 -18.43 10.53
C LEU A 379 -4.88 -18.13 11.18
N ASP A 380 -4.18 -17.12 10.66
CA ASP A 380 -2.85 -16.72 11.07
C ASP A 380 -2.60 -15.25 10.70
N ALA A 381 -1.70 -14.59 11.42
CA ALA A 381 -1.29 -13.22 11.14
C ALA A 381 0.11 -12.91 11.68
N ASP A 382 1.01 -12.51 10.78
CA ASP A 382 2.35 -12.08 11.11
C ASP A 382 2.54 -10.59 10.86
N ILE A 383 2.96 -9.86 11.87
CA ILE A 383 3.32 -8.45 11.76
C ILE A 383 4.83 -8.35 11.59
N ILE A 384 5.24 -7.68 10.55
CA ILE A 384 6.64 -7.44 10.24
C ILE A 384 6.94 -5.97 10.50
N PHE A 385 8.00 -5.68 11.26
CA PHE A 385 8.44 -4.32 11.57
C PHE A 385 9.94 -4.19 11.29
N ASP A 386 10.33 -3.21 10.47
CA ASP A 386 11.72 -2.96 10.12
C ASP A 386 12.42 -2.05 11.14
N ALA A 387 13.60 -2.46 11.59
CA ALA A 387 14.47 -1.72 12.51
C ALA A 387 14.80 -0.30 12.05
N ASP A 388 14.92 -0.09 10.74
CA ASP A 388 15.27 1.22 10.18
C ASP A 388 14.20 2.28 10.42
N PHE A 389 12.98 1.86 10.71
CA PHE A 389 11.94 2.73 11.22
C PHE A 389 12.39 3.52 12.46
N VAL A 390 13.11 2.85 13.39
CA VAL A 390 13.62 3.47 14.61
C VAL A 390 14.91 4.26 14.38
N LYS A 391 15.74 3.87 13.41
CA LYS A 391 16.93 4.66 13.03
C LYS A 391 16.53 6.06 12.58
N HIS A 392 15.46 6.19 11.78
CA HIS A 392 14.93 7.50 11.39
C HIS A 392 14.47 8.33 12.59
N TRP A 393 13.98 7.68 13.65
CA TRP A 393 13.63 8.36 14.91
C TRP A 393 14.85 8.77 15.74
N ARG A 394 16.02 8.17 15.51
CA ARG A 394 17.25 8.44 16.28
C ARG A 394 18.23 9.37 15.57
N ASN A 395 17.85 10.09 14.54
CA ASN A 395 18.75 10.93 13.74
C ASN A 395 19.84 10.17 12.93
N GLN A 396 19.60 8.92 12.56
CA GLN A 396 20.51 8.17 11.68
C GLN A 396 19.94 8.14 10.25
N PHE A 397 20.33 9.13 9.45
CA PHE A 397 19.68 9.50 8.17
C PHE A 397 20.39 8.95 6.94
N GLU A 398 20.85 7.73 6.97
CA GLU A 398 21.70 7.18 5.92
C GLU A 398 20.98 6.98 4.57
N ASN A 399 19.65 6.85 4.54
CA ASN A 399 18.92 6.41 3.34
C ASN A 399 17.72 7.30 2.95
N TYR A 400 17.58 8.49 3.50
CA TYR A 400 16.50 9.39 3.16
C TYR A 400 16.99 10.56 2.30
N MET A 401 16.49 10.66 1.07
CA MET A 401 16.74 11.76 0.16
C MET A 401 15.58 12.77 0.23
N PRO A 402 15.70 13.91 0.93
CA PRO A 402 14.64 14.90 1.03
C PRO A 402 14.19 15.45 -0.33
N GLU A 403 15.06 15.37 -1.33
CA GLU A 403 14.79 15.78 -2.70
C GLU A 403 13.84 14.86 -3.45
N ASN A 404 13.67 13.62 -3.00
CA ASN A 404 12.75 12.67 -3.61
C ASN A 404 11.36 12.76 -2.97
N THR A 405 10.49 13.58 -3.54
CA THR A 405 9.14 13.87 -3.02
C THR A 405 8.03 12.98 -3.60
N ALA A 406 8.37 12.04 -4.47
CA ALA A 406 7.37 11.26 -5.23
C ALA A 406 6.38 10.48 -4.35
N TRP A 407 6.77 10.13 -3.13
CA TRP A 407 5.96 9.38 -2.16
C TRP A 407 5.12 10.26 -1.21
N LEU A 408 5.39 11.58 -1.14
CA LEU A 408 4.66 12.52 -0.26
C LEU A 408 3.27 12.89 -0.77
N THR A 409 2.97 12.55 -2.00
CA THR A 409 1.69 12.87 -2.64
C THR A 409 1.02 11.59 -3.11
N PRO A 410 -0.31 11.56 -3.24
CA PRO A 410 -1.01 10.43 -3.84
C PRO A 410 -0.32 10.05 -5.13
N SER A 411 0.10 8.79 -5.24
CA SER A 411 0.91 8.34 -6.37
C SER A 411 0.21 8.59 -7.70
N TYR A 412 0.64 9.63 -8.37
CA TYR A 412 0.68 9.59 -9.81
C TYR A 412 1.64 8.44 -10.14
N GLU A 413 1.20 7.45 -10.88
CA GLU A 413 2.05 6.34 -11.29
C GLU A 413 3.34 6.89 -11.89
N SER A 414 4.39 6.94 -11.09
CA SER A 414 5.72 7.30 -11.56
C SER A 414 6.16 6.21 -12.51
N LYS A 415 6.23 6.54 -13.80
CA LYS A 415 6.73 5.68 -14.87
C LYS A 415 8.24 5.52 -14.87
N THR A 416 8.88 5.64 -13.74
CA THR A 416 10.25 5.17 -13.64
C THR A 416 10.25 3.65 -13.66
N LYS A 417 10.93 3.08 -14.63
CA LYS A 417 11.02 1.64 -14.97
C LYS A 417 11.59 0.74 -13.88
N THR A 418 11.48 1.09 -12.61
CA THR A 418 12.08 0.35 -11.49
C THR A 418 11.11 -0.19 -10.47
N SER A 419 9.79 -0.11 -10.69
CA SER A 419 8.83 -0.79 -9.80
C SER A 419 7.94 -1.75 -10.58
N THR A 420 8.44 -2.94 -10.82
CA THR A 420 7.69 -4.11 -11.32
C THR A 420 6.73 -4.71 -10.28
N TRP A 421 6.20 -3.90 -9.38
CA TRP A 421 5.23 -4.33 -8.37
C TRP A 421 3.78 -4.37 -8.89
N HIS A 422 3.55 -4.02 -10.15
CA HIS A 422 2.22 -3.86 -10.75
C HIS A 422 1.74 -5.05 -11.54
N SER A 423 2.10 -6.27 -11.18
CA SER A 423 1.39 -7.41 -11.77
C SER A 423 1.02 -8.43 -10.72
N GLN A 424 -0.27 -8.57 -10.49
CA GLN A 424 -0.92 -9.79 -10.02
C GLN A 424 -0.95 -10.07 -8.51
N SER A 425 -1.30 -9.11 -7.66
CA SER A 425 -1.99 -9.49 -6.42
C SER A 425 -3.39 -8.86 -6.41
N SER A 426 -4.32 -9.53 -7.06
CA SER A 426 -5.73 -9.11 -7.19
C SER A 426 -6.57 -9.43 -5.96
N SER A 427 -5.98 -9.63 -4.79
CA SER A 427 -6.73 -9.99 -3.59
C SER A 427 -6.46 -9.15 -2.35
N CYS A 428 -5.35 -8.43 -2.27
CA CYS A 428 -5.20 -7.35 -1.31
C CYS A 428 -5.21 -6.03 -2.05
N GLY A 429 -6.28 -5.24 -1.94
CA GLY A 429 -6.38 -3.90 -2.52
C GLY A 429 -5.42 -2.87 -1.90
N CYS A 430 -4.53 -3.30 -1.02
CA CYS A 430 -3.43 -2.50 -0.51
C CYS A 430 -2.23 -2.60 -1.46
N GLY A 431 -2.37 -2.07 -2.66
CA GLY A 431 -1.23 -1.76 -3.50
C GLY A 431 -0.34 -0.79 -2.75
N GLN A 432 0.76 -1.32 -2.21
CA GLN A 432 1.80 -0.58 -1.48
C GLN A 432 1.28 0.25 -0.30
N CYS A 433 1.40 -0.28 0.89
CA CYS A 433 1.39 0.51 2.10
C CYS A 433 2.56 1.52 2.03
N ASN A 434 2.30 2.74 1.56
CA ASN A 434 3.22 3.87 1.66
C ASN A 434 3.25 4.48 3.09
N LEU A 435 2.68 3.78 4.08
CA LEU A 435 2.76 4.15 5.48
C LEU A 435 4.19 4.50 5.87
N PHE A 436 5.15 3.78 5.33
CA PHE A 436 6.53 3.73 5.80
C PHE A 436 7.38 4.90 5.39
N SER A 437 7.39 5.23 4.11
CA SER A 437 8.08 6.42 3.64
C SER A 437 7.48 7.67 4.28
N GLY A 438 6.14 7.68 4.44
CA GLY A 438 5.42 8.75 5.11
C GLY A 438 5.76 8.85 6.59
N HIS A 439 5.76 7.75 7.35
CA HIS A 439 6.13 7.78 8.77
C HIS A 439 7.60 8.08 9.01
N ALA A 440 8.51 7.56 8.19
CA ALA A 440 9.93 7.92 8.26
C ALA A 440 10.11 9.44 8.12
N PHE A 441 9.42 10.04 7.16
CA PHE A 441 9.41 11.50 6.98
C PHE A 441 8.79 12.23 8.18
N GLN A 442 7.64 11.80 8.68
CA GLN A 442 6.98 12.42 9.84
C GLN A 442 7.86 12.34 11.09
N ASN A 443 8.58 11.24 11.26
CA ASN A 443 9.51 11.06 12.35
C ASN A 443 10.73 11.97 12.20
N ALA A 444 11.28 12.10 11.00
CA ALA A 444 12.36 13.03 10.71
C ALA A 444 11.95 14.47 11.00
N LEU A 445 10.73 14.86 10.65
CA LEU A 445 10.15 16.15 10.97
C LEU A 445 10.01 16.35 12.49
N GLY A 446 9.48 15.34 13.21
CA GLY A 446 9.33 15.39 14.66
C GLY A 446 10.67 15.58 15.37
N VAL A 447 11.68 14.80 14.99
CA VAL A 447 13.03 14.90 15.55
C VAL A 447 13.69 16.24 15.20
N THR A 448 13.55 16.71 13.95
CA THR A 448 14.05 18.02 13.53
C THR A 448 13.45 19.14 14.37
N ALA A 449 12.13 19.11 14.57
CA ALA A 449 11.41 20.09 15.37
C ALA A 449 11.86 20.05 16.83
N LEU A 450 11.97 18.88 17.44
CA LEU A 450 12.44 18.72 18.81
C LEU A 450 13.87 19.20 19.00
N ALA A 451 14.78 18.87 18.07
CA ALA A 451 16.17 19.29 18.13
C ALA A 451 16.33 20.82 18.01
N ALA A 452 15.44 21.48 17.25
CA ALA A 452 15.50 22.93 17.05
C ALA A 452 14.81 23.74 18.15
N SER A 453 13.85 23.16 18.88
CA SER A 453 12.97 23.89 19.81
C SER A 453 13.53 24.08 21.22
N GLN A 454 14.60 23.35 21.63
CA GLN A 454 15.09 23.35 23.01
C GLN A 454 16.46 23.99 23.18
N ASP A 455 16.66 24.73 24.29
CA ASP A 455 17.92 25.39 24.64
C ASP A 455 19.04 24.46 25.09
N SER A 456 18.76 23.20 25.29
CA SER A 456 19.72 22.15 25.60
C SER A 456 19.43 20.91 24.76
N ILE A 457 20.48 20.12 24.52
CA ILE A 457 20.41 18.75 23.99
C ILE A 457 19.05 18.15 24.33
N ILE A 458 18.27 17.77 23.31
CA ILE A 458 16.93 17.19 23.46
C ILE A 458 16.94 16.34 24.71
N SER A 459 16.07 16.63 25.67
CA SER A 459 15.98 15.74 26.80
C SER A 459 15.70 14.38 26.22
N GLY A 460 16.55 13.39 26.49
CA GLY A 460 16.40 12.03 25.94
C GLY A 460 15.00 11.45 26.20
N ASP A 461 14.27 12.08 27.10
CA ASP A 461 12.89 11.72 27.48
C ASP A 461 11.84 12.12 26.43
N GLU A 462 11.91 13.32 25.81
CA GLU A 462 10.93 13.71 24.78
C GLU A 462 11.16 12.94 23.47
N GLN A 463 12.41 12.69 23.09
CA GLN A 463 12.70 11.81 21.96
C GLN A 463 12.24 10.37 22.23
N LYS A 464 12.48 9.85 23.43
CA LYS A 464 12.01 8.53 23.84
C LYS A 464 10.49 8.46 23.80
N LYS A 465 9.81 9.51 24.26
CA LYS A 465 8.34 9.60 24.22
C LYS A 465 7.81 9.61 22.79
N LEU A 466 8.42 10.38 21.87
CA LEU A 466 8.09 10.37 20.45
C LEU A 466 8.20 8.97 19.87
N ILE A 467 9.33 8.28 20.11
CA ILE A 467 9.59 6.92 19.62
C ILE A 467 8.55 5.93 20.18
N GLN A 468 8.31 5.96 21.49
CA GLN A 468 7.36 5.05 22.13
C GLN A 468 5.92 5.25 21.64
N GLN A 469 5.49 6.50 21.45
CA GLN A 469 4.16 6.79 20.89
C GLN A 469 4.04 6.35 19.45
N GLY A 470 5.08 6.57 18.63
CA GLY A 470 5.13 6.13 17.24
C GLY A 470 5.06 4.61 17.12
N LEU A 471 5.90 3.88 17.89
CA LEU A 471 5.86 2.40 17.93
C LEU A 471 4.51 1.86 18.37
N ARG A 472 3.92 2.47 19.40
CA ARG A 472 2.59 2.08 19.88
C ARG A 472 1.52 2.30 18.81
N LEU A 473 1.55 3.45 18.11
CA LEU A 473 0.62 3.72 17.01
C LEU A 473 0.75 2.68 15.89
N VAL A 474 1.99 2.43 15.43
CA VAL A 474 2.22 1.44 14.36
C VAL A 474 1.77 0.05 14.81
N ALA A 475 2.07 -0.36 16.05
CA ALA A 475 1.59 -1.65 16.57
C ALA A 475 0.05 -1.72 16.63
N MET A 476 -0.65 -0.64 17.04
CA MET A 476 -2.11 -0.58 16.97
C MET A 476 -2.61 -0.70 15.53
N HIS A 477 -1.99 0.01 14.60
CA HIS A 477 -2.38 0.03 13.19
C HIS A 477 -2.23 -1.35 12.54
N GLU A 478 -1.03 -1.96 12.63
CA GLU A 478 -0.77 -3.27 12.01
C GLU A 478 -1.64 -4.39 12.62
N VAL A 479 -1.84 -4.35 13.94
CA VAL A 479 -2.81 -5.26 14.58
C VAL A 479 -4.21 -5.04 14.03
N GLY A 480 -4.64 -3.81 13.80
CA GLY A 480 -5.93 -3.52 13.17
C GLY A 480 -6.11 -4.25 11.83
N HIS A 481 -5.07 -4.29 10.99
CA HIS A 481 -5.08 -5.07 9.76
C HIS A 481 -5.23 -6.57 10.02
N THR A 482 -4.52 -7.10 11.00
CA THR A 482 -4.64 -8.51 11.38
C THR A 482 -5.98 -8.86 12.02
N LEU A 483 -6.77 -7.88 12.43
CA LEU A 483 -8.16 -8.04 12.88
C LEU A 483 -9.17 -7.89 11.73
N GLY A 484 -8.70 -7.70 10.50
CA GLY A 484 -9.49 -7.57 9.28
C GLY A 484 -9.80 -6.15 8.86
N LEU A 485 -9.35 -5.11 9.57
CA LEU A 485 -9.67 -3.72 9.26
C LEU A 485 -8.82 -3.19 8.11
N ARG A 486 -9.44 -2.39 7.25
CA ARG A 486 -8.78 -1.59 6.21
C ARG A 486 -8.39 -0.21 6.75
N HIS A 487 -7.57 0.52 6.00
CA HIS A 487 -7.28 1.92 6.28
C HIS A 487 -8.56 2.75 6.37
N ASN A 488 -8.53 3.77 7.23
CA ASN A 488 -9.57 4.80 7.31
C ASN A 488 -8.95 6.20 7.28
N PHE A 489 -8.77 6.76 6.10
CA PHE A 489 -8.18 8.09 5.85
C PHE A 489 -9.13 9.27 6.15
N LYS A 490 -10.19 9.03 6.89
CA LYS A 490 -11.02 10.06 7.55
C LYS A 490 -10.80 10.11 9.07
N GLY A 491 -9.91 9.28 9.57
CA GLY A 491 -9.58 9.21 10.99
C GLY A 491 -9.06 10.53 11.54
N SER A 492 -8.27 11.27 10.77
CA SER A 492 -7.68 12.58 11.12
C SER A 492 -8.68 13.74 11.10
N SER A 493 -9.80 13.64 10.34
CA SER A 493 -10.57 14.77 9.82
C SER A 493 -11.76 15.22 10.66
N VAL A 494 -11.87 14.84 11.94
CA VAL A 494 -13.08 15.13 12.76
C VAL A 494 -12.86 16.24 13.77
N ALA A 495 -11.68 16.37 14.34
CA ALA A 495 -11.35 17.39 15.33
C ALA A 495 -10.52 18.51 14.70
N SER A 496 -10.69 19.75 15.18
CA SER A 496 -9.77 20.82 14.79
C SER A 496 -8.40 20.65 15.46
N ILE A 497 -7.35 21.18 14.88
CA ILE A 497 -5.99 21.15 15.46
C ILE A 497 -5.96 21.73 16.88
N LYS A 498 -6.71 22.78 17.11
CA LYS A 498 -6.87 23.37 18.47
C LYS A 498 -7.50 22.39 19.46
N GLN A 499 -8.48 21.59 19.03
CA GLN A 499 -9.10 20.56 19.87
C GLN A 499 -8.15 19.39 20.13
N ILE A 500 -7.35 19.00 19.14
CA ILE A 500 -6.35 17.93 19.27
C ILE A 500 -5.30 18.31 20.30
N ASN A 501 -4.89 19.58 20.36
CA ASN A 501 -3.88 20.09 21.28
C ASN A 501 -4.45 20.72 22.56
N ALA A 502 -5.75 20.59 22.83
CA ALA A 502 -6.34 21.07 24.07
C ALA A 502 -6.08 20.12 25.24
N LYS A 503 -5.50 20.58 26.34
CA LYS A 503 -5.15 19.80 27.55
C LYS A 503 -6.31 18.92 28.06
N LYS A 504 -7.52 19.44 28.07
CA LYS A 504 -8.72 18.71 28.50
C LYS A 504 -9.12 17.56 27.54
N THR A 505 -8.73 17.66 26.28
CA THR A 505 -9.08 16.67 25.25
C THR A 505 -8.08 15.52 25.26
N THR A 506 -6.79 15.82 25.41
CA THR A 506 -5.71 14.82 25.37
C THR A 506 -5.78 13.77 26.49
N ASP A 507 -6.35 14.11 27.63
CA ASP A 507 -6.46 13.19 28.76
C ASP A 507 -7.61 12.16 28.60
N ARG A 508 -8.60 12.45 27.78
CA ARG A 508 -9.86 11.66 27.72
C ARG A 508 -10.20 11.09 26.36
N ARG A 509 -9.68 11.62 25.25
CA ARG A 509 -10.03 11.22 23.89
C ARG A 509 -8.80 10.92 23.05
N SER A 510 -8.96 10.07 22.03
CA SER A 510 -7.95 9.94 20.99
C SER A 510 -7.87 11.22 20.15
N ALA A 511 -6.70 11.55 19.67
CA ALA A 511 -6.49 12.64 18.72
C ALA A 511 -7.09 12.34 17.33
N THR A 512 -7.46 11.09 17.09
CA THR A 512 -8.04 10.61 15.83
C THR A 512 -9.30 9.78 16.10
N THR A 513 -10.14 9.61 15.11
CA THR A 513 -11.29 8.69 15.18
C THR A 513 -10.92 7.26 14.84
N SER A 514 -9.80 7.03 14.16
CA SER A 514 -9.29 5.70 13.82
C SER A 514 -7.76 5.67 13.82
N VAL A 515 -7.18 4.63 14.42
CA VAL A 515 -5.75 4.34 14.29
C VAL A 515 -5.40 3.69 12.94
N MET A 516 -6.42 3.36 12.13
CA MET A 516 -6.25 2.86 10.78
C MET A 516 -5.98 3.97 9.75
N ASP A 517 -5.79 5.20 10.18
CA ASP A 517 -5.30 6.33 9.38
C ASP A 517 -3.77 6.41 9.39
N TYR A 518 -3.19 7.01 8.36
CA TYR A 518 -1.77 7.38 8.33
C TYR A 518 -1.59 8.77 8.91
N LEU A 519 -1.40 8.84 10.21
CA LEU A 519 -1.34 10.11 10.91
C LEU A 519 0.05 10.74 10.86
N PRO A 520 0.14 12.08 10.70
CA PRO A 520 1.40 12.79 10.80
C PRO A 520 1.84 12.92 12.25
N VAL A 521 3.12 13.25 12.44
CA VAL A 521 3.58 13.73 13.74
C VAL A 521 2.87 15.05 14.07
N ASN A 522 2.30 15.12 15.27
CA ASN A 522 1.67 16.33 15.78
C ASN A 522 2.74 17.22 16.42
N ILE A 523 3.12 18.28 15.72
CA ILE A 523 4.05 19.32 16.20
C ILE A 523 3.31 20.65 16.15
N VAL A 524 3.35 21.40 17.26
CA VAL A 524 2.75 22.71 17.39
C VAL A 524 3.80 23.82 17.33
N PRO A 525 3.39 25.05 16.95
CA PRO A 525 4.24 26.23 17.04
C PRO A 525 4.77 26.48 18.46
N GLU A 526 5.88 27.19 18.58
CA GLU A 526 6.49 27.54 19.86
C GLU A 526 5.51 28.33 20.74
N GLY A 527 5.47 27.98 22.02
CA GLY A 527 4.57 28.61 23.01
C GLY A 527 3.14 28.03 23.04
N GLU A 528 2.76 27.15 22.11
CA GLU A 528 1.49 26.45 22.15
C GLU A 528 1.59 25.14 22.95
N PHE A 529 0.46 24.66 23.50
CA PHE A 529 0.45 23.39 24.25
C PHE A 529 0.65 22.21 23.30
N GLN A 530 1.75 21.48 23.49
CA GLN A 530 2.05 20.26 22.73
C GLN A 530 1.21 19.09 23.25
N GLY A 531 0.26 18.63 22.44
CA GLY A 531 -0.46 17.37 22.68
C GLY A 531 0.44 16.15 22.41
N PRO A 532 -0.11 14.92 22.45
CA PRO A 532 0.65 13.74 22.05
C PRO A 532 1.20 13.86 20.63
N TYR A 533 2.43 13.41 20.43
CA TYR A 533 3.05 13.37 19.10
C TYR A 533 2.32 12.41 18.16
N TYR A 534 1.85 11.29 18.72
CA TYR A 534 1.02 10.31 18.02
C TYR A 534 -0.10 9.82 18.93
N PRO A 535 -1.26 9.39 18.39
CA PRO A 535 -2.33 8.78 19.17
C PRO A 535 -1.85 7.56 19.95
N THR A 536 -2.24 7.47 21.21
CA THR A 536 -1.90 6.35 22.10
C THR A 536 -3.11 5.49 22.46
N ARG A 537 -4.26 5.75 21.82
CA ARG A 537 -5.55 5.08 22.09
C ARG A 537 -6.34 4.93 20.81
N LEU A 538 -7.20 3.90 20.77
CA LEU A 538 -8.17 3.70 19.71
C LEU A 538 -9.18 4.85 19.63
N GLY A 539 -9.68 5.12 18.44
CA GLY A 539 -10.72 6.10 18.19
C GLY A 539 -12.13 5.50 18.10
N PRO A 540 -13.17 6.34 18.09
CA PRO A 540 -14.57 5.90 18.02
C PRO A 540 -14.87 4.96 16.84
N TYR A 541 -14.28 5.20 15.68
CA TYR A 541 -14.44 4.34 14.51
C TYR A 541 -13.92 2.93 14.77
N ASP A 542 -12.75 2.80 15.41
CA ASP A 542 -12.14 1.50 15.70
C ASP A 542 -13.06 0.65 16.59
N TYR A 543 -13.66 1.26 17.60
CA TYR A 543 -14.66 0.59 18.46
C TYR A 543 -15.89 0.15 17.68
N TRP A 544 -16.39 0.99 16.77
CA TRP A 544 -17.54 0.68 15.96
C TRP A 544 -17.26 -0.42 14.92
N ALA A 545 -16.09 -0.39 14.32
CA ALA A 545 -15.68 -1.42 13.39
C ALA A 545 -15.52 -2.79 14.07
N ILE A 546 -14.87 -2.83 15.25
CA ILE A 546 -14.79 -4.06 16.06
C ILE A 546 -16.17 -4.55 16.49
N ASP A 547 -17.08 -3.64 16.84
CA ASP A 547 -18.46 -4.00 17.18
C ASP A 547 -19.18 -4.67 16.00
N TYR A 548 -19.05 -4.11 14.78
CA TYR A 548 -19.57 -4.71 13.55
C TYR A 548 -19.00 -6.11 13.31
N GLY A 549 -17.68 -6.25 13.39
CA GLY A 549 -16.98 -7.49 13.08
C GLY A 549 -17.16 -8.60 14.11
N TYR A 550 -17.21 -8.24 15.40
CA TYR A 550 -16.98 -9.24 16.46
C TYR A 550 -18.11 -9.35 17.49
N ARG A 551 -19.07 -8.42 17.56
CA ARG A 551 -20.22 -8.58 18.46
C ARG A 551 -20.85 -9.94 18.24
N PRO A 552 -21.07 -10.75 19.30
CA PRO A 552 -21.82 -11.99 19.21
C PRO A 552 -23.27 -11.72 18.77
N ILE A 553 -23.69 -12.33 17.69
CA ILE A 553 -25.05 -12.22 17.14
C ILE A 553 -25.63 -13.60 17.03
N SER A 554 -26.86 -13.79 17.52
CA SER A 554 -27.59 -15.05 17.39
C SER A 554 -28.01 -15.29 15.95
N GLY A 555 -28.06 -16.59 15.57
CA GLY A 555 -28.43 -16.99 14.21
C GLY A 555 -27.59 -18.18 13.75
N THR A 556 -28.06 -18.87 12.71
CA THR A 556 -27.36 -20.05 12.14
C THR A 556 -26.76 -19.80 10.76
N THR A 557 -27.13 -18.68 10.12
CA THR A 557 -26.66 -18.33 8.78
C THR A 557 -26.13 -16.90 8.73
N PRO A 558 -25.25 -16.55 7.78
CA PRO A 558 -24.82 -15.17 7.59
C PRO A 558 -25.96 -14.16 7.40
N LYS A 559 -27.02 -14.55 6.70
CA LYS A 559 -28.22 -13.72 6.48
C LYS A 559 -29.01 -13.45 7.76
N ALA A 560 -28.98 -14.37 8.73
CA ALA A 560 -29.67 -14.18 10.02
C ALA A 560 -29.05 -13.07 10.89
N GLU A 561 -27.77 -12.73 10.69
CA GLU A 561 -27.10 -11.63 11.38
C GLU A 561 -27.45 -10.25 10.78
N LEU A 562 -27.93 -10.19 9.54
CA LEU A 562 -28.07 -8.98 8.75
C LEU A 562 -28.89 -7.87 9.44
N PRO A 563 -30.03 -8.12 10.10
CA PRO A 563 -30.77 -7.04 10.77
C PRO A 563 -29.96 -6.32 11.85
N THR A 564 -29.16 -7.05 12.63
CA THR A 564 -28.28 -6.49 13.65
C THR A 564 -27.10 -5.75 13.03
N LEU A 565 -26.50 -6.32 11.99
CA LEU A 565 -25.39 -5.70 11.27
C LEU A 565 -25.80 -4.39 10.60
N LEU A 566 -26.96 -4.35 9.96
CA LEU A 566 -27.51 -3.14 9.35
C LEU A 566 -27.75 -2.04 10.40
N LYS A 567 -28.24 -2.41 11.59
CA LYS A 567 -28.40 -1.47 12.71
C LYS A 567 -27.07 -0.89 13.20
N ILE A 568 -25.99 -1.70 13.22
CA ILE A 568 -24.65 -1.19 13.57
C ILE A 568 -24.14 -0.29 12.45
N ALA A 569 -24.23 -0.73 11.20
CA ALA A 569 -23.72 -0.01 10.03
C ALA A 569 -24.45 1.30 9.76
N SER A 570 -25.77 1.40 10.11
CA SER A 570 -26.59 2.61 9.90
C SER A 570 -26.12 3.84 10.69
N ARG A 571 -25.20 3.66 11.64
CA ARG A 571 -24.54 4.74 12.36
C ARG A 571 -23.49 5.50 11.53
N SER A 572 -23.21 5.07 10.33
CA SER A 572 -22.21 5.66 9.42
C SER A 572 -22.39 7.17 9.16
N GLY A 573 -23.59 7.72 9.38
CA GLY A 573 -23.88 9.16 9.28
C GLY A 573 -23.23 10.00 10.39
N GLU A 574 -22.83 9.40 11.53
CA GLU A 574 -22.10 10.07 12.59
C GLU A 574 -20.71 10.48 12.10
N SER A 575 -20.34 11.75 12.22
CA SER A 575 -19.07 12.28 11.68
C SER A 575 -17.84 11.52 12.20
N GLN A 576 -17.86 11.09 13.45
CA GLN A 576 -16.76 10.32 14.06
C GLN A 576 -16.64 8.88 13.53
N LEU A 577 -17.61 8.41 12.74
CA LEU A 577 -17.61 7.09 12.11
C LEU A 577 -17.42 7.17 10.58
N ALA A 578 -17.07 8.34 10.06
CA ALA A 578 -16.77 8.53 8.65
C ALA A 578 -15.66 7.59 8.20
N PHE A 579 -15.81 7.06 6.98
CA PHE A 579 -14.90 6.07 6.42
C PHE A 579 -14.50 6.42 4.98
N ALA A 580 -13.19 6.45 4.75
CA ALA A 580 -12.56 6.48 3.43
C ALA A 580 -11.31 5.61 3.45
N THR A 581 -11.01 4.95 2.34
CA THR A 581 -9.94 3.97 2.29
C THR A 581 -9.00 4.21 1.08
N ASP A 582 -8.15 3.26 0.74
CA ASP A 582 -7.11 3.42 -0.27
C ASP A 582 -7.62 3.89 -1.63
N GLU A 583 -8.79 3.45 -2.05
CA GLU A 583 -9.44 3.88 -3.28
C GLU A 583 -9.82 5.36 -3.25
N ASP A 584 -10.09 5.92 -2.06
CA ASP A 584 -10.54 7.30 -1.86
C ASP A 584 -9.37 8.30 -1.69
N THR A 585 -8.11 7.82 -1.76
CA THR A 585 -6.89 8.67 -1.65
C THR A 585 -6.05 8.69 -2.93
N ARG A 586 -6.58 8.20 -4.04
CA ARG A 586 -5.88 8.21 -5.33
C ARG A 586 -5.76 9.61 -5.90
N ALA A 587 -4.78 9.81 -6.77
CA ALA A 587 -4.65 11.09 -7.47
C ALA A 587 -5.94 11.44 -8.24
N GLY A 588 -6.45 12.61 -7.97
CA GLY A 588 -7.69 13.11 -8.57
C GLY A 588 -8.98 12.63 -7.90
N ASP A 589 -8.93 11.94 -6.76
CA ASP A 589 -10.11 11.66 -5.96
C ASP A 589 -10.68 12.94 -5.34
N PRO A 590 -12.01 13.04 -5.23
CA PRO A 590 -12.66 14.31 -5.00
C PRO A 590 -12.57 14.83 -3.56
N ASP A 591 -12.40 13.97 -2.57
CA ASP A 591 -12.56 14.36 -1.17
C ASP A 591 -11.27 14.97 -0.57
N PRO A 592 -11.28 16.29 -0.24
CA PRO A 592 -10.12 16.96 0.33
C PRO A 592 -9.80 16.55 1.77
N LEU A 593 -10.69 15.81 2.45
CA LEU A 593 -10.49 15.30 3.80
C LEU A 593 -10.11 13.80 3.82
N SER A 594 -9.83 13.21 2.67
CA SER A 594 -9.31 11.85 2.55
C SER A 594 -7.85 11.91 2.09
N ASN A 595 -6.95 12.10 3.03
CA ASN A 595 -5.52 12.22 2.77
C ASN A 595 -4.72 11.24 3.62
N ARG A 596 -3.45 11.14 3.29
CA ARG A 596 -2.43 10.44 4.09
C ARG A 596 -1.53 11.47 4.73
N HIS A 597 -1.31 11.38 6.03
CA HIS A 597 -0.45 12.27 6.80
C HIS A 597 -0.96 13.72 6.91
N ASP A 598 -2.28 13.90 6.96
CA ASP A 598 -2.94 15.15 7.33
C ASP A 598 -3.46 15.09 8.77
N LEU A 599 -3.79 16.22 9.34
CA LEU A 599 -4.31 16.33 10.69
C LEU A 599 -5.33 17.47 10.79
N GLY A 600 -6.45 17.18 11.42
CA GLY A 600 -7.50 18.14 11.63
C GLY A 600 -8.54 18.19 10.51
N ASN A 601 -9.66 18.83 10.81
CA ASN A 601 -10.81 18.92 9.92
C ASN A 601 -10.77 20.11 8.95
N ASP A 602 -9.66 20.85 8.94
CA ASP A 602 -9.45 22.01 8.08
C ASP A 602 -8.03 21.96 7.49
N PRO A 603 -7.91 21.62 6.20
CA PRO A 603 -6.62 21.56 5.51
C PRO A 603 -5.90 22.92 5.43
N ILE A 604 -6.63 24.05 5.44
CA ILE A 604 -6.05 25.40 5.46
C ILE A 604 -5.37 25.63 6.81
N ALA A 605 -6.11 25.40 7.91
CA ALA A 605 -5.55 25.56 9.25
C ALA A 605 -4.34 24.65 9.52
N PHE A 606 -4.35 23.44 8.95
CA PHE A 606 -3.19 22.52 9.01
C PHE A 606 -1.99 23.09 8.24
N ALA A 607 -2.21 23.62 7.03
CA ALA A 607 -1.14 24.22 6.24
C ALA A 607 -0.54 25.47 6.93
N GLU A 608 -1.38 26.35 7.48
CA GLU A 608 -0.96 27.51 8.24
C GLU A 608 -0.10 27.13 9.46
N GLN A 609 -0.59 26.18 10.27
CA GLN A 609 0.16 25.69 11.43
C GLN A 609 1.51 25.08 11.03
N ARG A 610 1.52 24.23 10.01
CA ARG A 610 2.74 23.56 9.53
C ARG A 610 3.74 24.55 8.99
N THR A 611 3.29 25.54 8.22
CA THR A 611 4.13 26.63 7.70
C THR A 611 4.75 27.44 8.85
N LYS A 612 3.96 27.78 9.86
CA LYS A 612 4.46 28.49 11.04
C LYS A 612 5.55 27.70 11.76
N VAL A 613 5.34 26.41 12.00
CA VAL A 613 6.36 25.51 12.59
C VAL A 613 7.65 25.51 11.75
N VAL A 614 7.53 25.40 10.42
CA VAL A 614 8.69 25.41 9.51
C VAL A 614 9.44 26.73 9.58
N GLN A 615 8.74 27.87 9.56
CA GLN A 615 9.32 29.22 9.65
C GLN A 615 10.03 29.48 10.98
N GLU A 616 9.55 28.92 12.09
CA GLU A 616 10.19 29.02 13.42
C GLU A 616 11.46 28.18 13.54
N ILE A 617 11.53 27.05 12.79
CA ILE A 617 12.65 26.09 12.92
C ILE A 617 13.82 26.41 11.99
N ILE A 618 13.55 26.78 10.73
CA ILE A 618 14.62 26.98 9.72
C ILE A 618 15.74 27.92 10.21
N PRO A 619 15.47 29.10 10.83
CA PRO A 619 16.52 30.00 11.30
C PRO A 619 17.44 29.39 12.37
N LYS A 620 16.95 28.37 13.10
CA LYS A 620 17.69 27.72 14.19
C LYS A 620 18.55 26.54 13.73
N LEU A 621 18.40 26.08 12.48
CA LEU A 621 19.03 24.85 11.99
C LEU A 621 20.54 24.84 12.11
N VAL A 622 21.21 25.90 11.65
CA VAL A 622 22.67 25.95 11.63
C VAL A 622 23.21 25.87 13.05
N GLU A 623 22.77 26.77 13.93
CA GLU A 623 23.21 26.80 15.33
C GLU A 623 22.99 25.43 16.03
N ARG A 624 21.84 24.82 15.82
CA ARG A 624 21.45 23.59 16.55
C ARG A 624 22.12 22.33 16.01
N PHE A 625 22.29 22.24 14.69
CA PHE A 625 22.78 21.00 14.07
C PHE A 625 24.28 20.96 13.81
N THR A 626 25.01 22.11 13.95
CA THR A 626 26.46 22.16 13.87
C THR A 626 27.16 22.26 15.24
N ALA A 627 26.38 22.21 16.33
CA ALA A 627 26.94 22.18 17.68
C ALA A 627 27.75 20.88 17.92
N ASN A 628 28.74 20.93 18.81
CA ASN A 628 29.56 19.78 19.21
C ASN A 628 30.34 19.13 18.05
N ASP A 629 30.91 19.94 17.17
CA ASP A 629 31.73 19.48 16.03
C ASP A 629 30.98 18.62 14.99
N ALA A 630 29.65 18.81 14.89
CA ALA A 630 28.85 18.15 13.87
C ALA A 630 28.98 18.86 12.51
N GLY A 631 28.92 18.08 11.42
CA GLY A 631 28.97 18.63 10.06
C GLY A 631 27.67 19.31 9.62
N TYR A 632 27.69 19.98 8.47
CA TYR A 632 26.56 20.69 7.90
C TYR A 632 25.55 19.79 7.15
N ASP A 633 25.87 18.53 6.92
CA ASP A 633 25.00 17.59 6.21
C ASP A 633 23.62 17.42 6.87
N ARG A 634 23.58 17.48 8.22
CA ARG A 634 22.32 17.48 8.97
C ARG A 634 21.47 18.74 8.74
N VAL A 635 22.11 19.91 8.53
CA VAL A 635 21.42 21.18 8.21
C VAL A 635 20.69 21.04 6.87
N ARG A 636 21.42 20.56 5.84
CA ARG A 636 20.83 20.28 4.52
C ARG A 636 19.65 19.32 4.60
N TYR A 637 19.84 18.22 5.28
CA TYR A 637 18.80 17.22 5.47
C TYR A 637 17.55 17.79 6.13
N SER A 638 17.72 18.43 7.29
CA SER A 638 16.61 19.00 8.06
C SER A 638 15.88 20.10 7.27
N PHE A 639 16.60 20.92 6.54
CA PHE A 639 16.02 21.92 5.64
C PHE A 639 15.13 21.26 4.57
N GLY A 640 15.60 20.20 3.93
CA GLY A 640 14.81 19.44 2.97
C GLY A 640 13.54 18.82 3.58
N VAL A 641 13.63 18.27 4.79
CA VAL A 641 12.48 17.77 5.54
C VAL A 641 11.45 18.87 5.78
N LEU A 642 11.89 20.05 6.22
CA LEU A 642 11.00 21.19 6.51
C LEU A 642 10.33 21.74 5.25
N LEU A 643 11.07 21.91 4.15
CA LEU A 643 10.48 22.34 2.87
C LEU A 643 9.44 21.34 2.36
N ASN A 644 9.70 20.05 2.50
CA ASN A 644 8.74 19.02 2.11
C ASN A 644 7.50 19.02 3.01
N ALA A 645 7.64 19.25 4.31
CA ALA A 645 6.51 19.40 5.23
C ALA A 645 5.62 20.59 4.88
N HIS A 646 6.23 21.72 4.54
CA HIS A 646 5.55 22.90 4.05
C HIS A 646 4.78 22.63 2.75
N GLY A 647 5.45 22.05 1.75
CA GLY A 647 4.82 21.73 0.46
C GLY A 647 3.68 20.72 0.57
N GLN A 648 3.83 19.66 1.38
CA GLN A 648 2.82 18.64 1.59
C GLN A 648 1.55 19.21 2.25
N ALA A 649 1.69 20.02 3.29
CA ALA A 649 0.55 20.61 3.98
C ALA A 649 -0.25 21.55 3.05
N ASN A 650 0.43 22.35 2.24
CA ASN A 650 -0.18 23.22 1.25
C ASN A 650 -0.85 22.44 0.11
N PHE A 651 -0.31 21.28 -0.28
CA PHE A 651 -0.95 20.42 -1.25
C PHE A 651 -2.34 19.91 -0.77
N PHE A 652 -2.51 19.66 0.52
CA PHE A 652 -3.83 19.29 1.06
C PHE A 652 -4.84 20.44 0.94
N ALA A 653 -4.41 21.69 1.16
CA ALA A 653 -5.26 22.85 0.92
C ALA A 653 -5.64 22.99 -0.57
N ALA A 654 -4.73 22.68 -1.50
CA ALA A 654 -5.03 22.73 -2.93
C ALA A 654 -6.15 21.76 -3.33
N ARG A 655 -6.35 20.64 -2.62
CA ARG A 655 -7.43 19.67 -2.87
C ARG A 655 -8.83 20.19 -2.57
N LEU A 656 -8.96 21.30 -1.83
CA LEU A 656 -10.26 21.97 -1.63
C LEU A 656 -10.84 22.49 -2.95
N VAL A 657 -9.99 22.88 -3.91
CA VAL A 657 -10.41 23.43 -5.20
C VAL A 657 -11.02 22.32 -6.07
N GLY A 658 -12.26 22.50 -6.46
CA GLY A 658 -13.06 21.49 -7.17
C GLY A 658 -13.37 20.27 -6.29
N GLY A 659 -13.21 20.36 -4.97
CA GLY A 659 -13.41 19.27 -4.02
C GLY A 659 -14.87 18.91 -3.79
N LEU A 660 -15.09 17.64 -3.41
CA LEU A 660 -16.38 17.09 -2.96
C LEU A 660 -16.16 16.28 -1.70
N TYR A 661 -16.80 16.68 -0.60
CA TYR A 661 -16.86 15.83 0.59
C TYR A 661 -17.70 14.59 0.29
N SER A 662 -17.16 13.41 0.59
CA SER A 662 -17.82 12.13 0.34
C SER A 662 -18.42 11.53 1.62
N SER A 663 -19.56 10.84 1.49
CA SER A 663 -20.20 10.07 2.55
C SER A 663 -20.61 8.70 2.02
N ARG A 664 -20.46 7.67 2.88
CA ARG A 664 -20.92 6.32 2.60
C ARG A 664 -22.25 5.97 3.29
N SER A 665 -22.92 6.96 3.93
CA SER A 665 -24.24 6.74 4.54
C SER A 665 -25.27 6.33 3.50
N HIS A 666 -26.14 5.41 3.85
CA HIS A 666 -27.32 5.09 3.06
C HIS A 666 -28.44 6.09 3.34
N ARG A 667 -29.36 6.22 2.41
CA ARG A 667 -30.45 7.22 2.47
C ARG A 667 -31.22 7.23 3.81
N ASP A 668 -31.50 6.04 4.32
CA ASP A 668 -32.36 5.86 5.51
C ASP A 668 -31.55 5.74 6.82
N ASP A 669 -30.23 5.96 6.76
CA ASP A 669 -29.38 5.96 7.94
C ASP A 669 -29.70 7.19 8.83
N PRO A 670 -29.64 7.07 10.16
CA PRO A 670 -29.67 8.22 11.05
C PRO A 670 -28.54 9.20 10.70
N GLN A 671 -28.83 10.50 10.61
CA GLN A 671 -27.87 11.54 10.23
C GLN A 671 -27.22 11.31 8.84
N ALA A 672 -27.95 10.65 7.95
CA ALA A 672 -27.47 10.41 6.59
C ALA A 672 -27.05 11.70 5.90
N LYS A 673 -25.93 11.64 5.20
CA LYS A 673 -25.43 12.73 4.35
C LYS A 673 -25.56 12.32 2.90
N PRO A 674 -25.75 13.27 1.98
CA PRO A 674 -25.67 12.95 0.57
C PRO A 674 -24.31 12.35 0.24
N PRO A 675 -24.22 11.46 -0.77
CA PRO A 675 -22.94 10.84 -1.15
C PRO A 675 -21.85 11.85 -1.47
N PHE A 676 -22.20 13.00 -2.01
CA PHE A 676 -21.29 14.10 -2.29
C PHE A 676 -21.85 15.44 -1.87
N GLN A 677 -20.99 16.29 -1.32
CA GLN A 677 -21.28 17.69 -1.01
C GLN A 677 -20.15 18.56 -1.56
N VAL A 678 -20.47 19.59 -2.32
CA VAL A 678 -19.49 20.52 -2.90
C VAL A 678 -18.79 21.29 -1.78
N VAL A 679 -17.47 21.45 -1.87
CA VAL A 679 -16.71 22.34 -0.98
C VAL A 679 -17.16 23.77 -1.21
N GLU A 680 -17.46 24.50 -0.15
CA GLU A 680 -17.94 25.88 -0.22
C GLU A 680 -16.96 26.78 -0.98
N ALA A 681 -17.51 27.68 -1.82
CA ALA A 681 -16.69 28.59 -2.63
C ALA A 681 -15.73 29.46 -1.81
N THR A 682 -16.17 29.87 -0.62
CA THR A 682 -15.35 30.65 0.33
C THR A 682 -14.12 29.88 0.81
N GLN A 683 -14.23 28.58 1.03
CA GLN A 683 -13.09 27.72 1.38
C GLN A 683 -12.14 27.52 0.22
N GLN A 684 -12.66 27.38 -1.01
CA GLN A 684 -11.85 27.26 -2.21
C GLN A 684 -11.05 28.54 -2.49
N ARG A 685 -11.65 29.71 -2.28
CA ARG A 685 -10.96 31.03 -2.40
C ARG A 685 -9.83 31.15 -1.38
N LYS A 686 -10.11 30.86 -0.11
CA LYS A 686 -9.10 30.89 0.95
C LYS A 686 -7.94 29.95 0.67
N ALA A 687 -8.21 28.78 0.09
CA ALA A 687 -7.16 27.86 -0.31
C ALA A 687 -6.23 28.48 -1.38
N ILE A 688 -6.80 29.15 -2.40
CA ILE A 688 -6.00 29.83 -3.43
C ILE A 688 -5.21 31.01 -2.83
N GLU A 689 -5.82 31.81 -1.93
CA GLU A 689 -5.13 32.89 -1.23
C GLU A 689 -3.93 32.34 -0.46
N LEU A 690 -4.12 31.28 0.32
CA LEU A 690 -3.03 30.60 1.06
C LEU A 690 -1.91 30.14 0.13
N LEU A 691 -2.26 29.49 -1.00
CA LEU A 691 -1.28 29.00 -1.96
C LEU A 691 -0.51 30.12 -2.66
N ASN A 692 -1.17 31.24 -2.94
CA ASN A 692 -0.54 32.43 -3.50
C ASN A 692 0.52 33.02 -2.53
N GLU A 693 0.21 33.06 -1.24
CA GLU A 693 1.11 33.57 -0.22
C GLU A 693 2.25 32.60 0.08
N GLN A 694 1.95 31.33 0.28
CA GLN A 694 2.91 30.38 0.85
C GLN A 694 3.71 29.59 -0.18
N ILE A 695 3.18 29.40 -1.41
CA ILE A 695 3.82 28.54 -2.42
C ILE A 695 4.24 29.34 -3.66
N PHE A 696 3.36 30.22 -4.16
CA PHE A 696 3.62 30.92 -5.40
C PHE A 696 4.40 32.25 -5.19
N SER A 697 4.41 32.79 -3.98
CA SER A 697 5.30 33.91 -3.60
C SER A 697 6.73 33.42 -3.43
N ASP A 698 7.70 34.19 -3.88
CA ASP A 698 9.13 33.92 -3.63
C ASP A 698 9.57 34.30 -2.22
N THR A 699 8.80 35.15 -1.51
CA THR A 699 9.12 35.57 -0.14
C THR A 699 9.16 34.41 0.84
N SER A 700 8.39 33.34 0.57
CA SER A 700 8.38 32.11 1.39
C SER A 700 9.69 31.34 1.34
N TYR A 701 10.58 31.63 0.39
CA TYR A 701 11.84 30.95 0.15
C TYR A 701 13.05 31.88 0.21
N GLN A 702 12.89 33.06 0.81
CA GLN A 702 13.98 34.02 0.97
C GLN A 702 14.69 33.80 2.32
N PHE A 703 15.85 33.17 2.28
CA PHE A 703 16.73 32.97 3.42
C PHE A 703 18.03 33.76 3.23
N PRO A 704 18.78 34.06 4.31
CA PRO A 704 20.08 34.75 4.19
C PRO A 704 21.02 33.98 3.24
N PRO A 705 21.81 34.67 2.40
CA PRO A 705 22.71 34.02 1.44
C PRO A 705 23.70 33.04 2.10
N GLU A 706 24.18 33.34 3.27
CA GLU A 706 25.07 32.48 4.05
C GLU A 706 24.41 31.16 4.45
N PHE A 707 23.09 31.13 4.67
CA PHE A 707 22.38 29.91 4.98
C PHE A 707 22.44 28.92 3.82
N TYR A 708 22.23 29.39 2.58
CA TYR A 708 22.29 28.50 1.40
C TYR A 708 23.69 27.92 1.20
N ASN A 709 24.75 28.67 1.56
CA ASN A 709 26.13 28.19 1.47
C ASN A 709 26.47 27.10 2.50
N GLN A 710 25.60 26.88 3.48
CA GLN A 710 25.77 25.87 4.54
C GLN A 710 24.99 24.56 4.25
N LEU A 711 24.29 24.47 3.11
CA LEU A 711 23.49 23.30 2.73
C LEU A 711 24.32 22.31 1.91
N VAL A 712 25.23 21.59 2.53
CA VAL A 712 26.10 20.60 1.89
C VAL A 712 25.63 19.17 2.17
N SER A 713 25.77 18.27 1.19
CA SER A 713 25.49 16.85 1.38
C SER A 713 26.60 16.15 2.17
N THR A 714 26.32 14.93 2.67
CA THR A 714 27.36 14.03 3.17
C THR A 714 28.46 13.84 2.13
N ARG A 715 29.71 13.73 2.58
CA ARG A 715 30.88 13.46 1.72
C ARG A 715 31.36 12.03 1.78
N TRP A 716 30.68 11.20 2.57
CA TRP A 716 31.00 9.78 2.63
C TRP A 716 30.59 9.09 1.33
N LEU A 717 31.52 8.35 0.74
CA LEU A 717 31.32 7.57 -0.47
C LEU A 717 31.78 6.14 -0.21
N HIS A 718 30.84 5.24 -0.04
CA HIS A 718 31.08 3.81 0.16
C HIS A 718 29.84 3.03 -0.31
N TRP A 719 29.91 1.71 -0.35
CA TRP A 719 28.74 0.89 -0.65
C TRP A 719 27.61 1.20 0.36
N GLY A 720 26.39 1.29 -0.13
CA GLY A 720 25.22 1.65 0.69
C GLY A 720 25.11 3.14 1.04
N ALA A 721 26.07 3.99 0.65
CA ALA A 721 25.93 5.43 0.77
C ALA A 721 25.14 5.98 -0.43
N ASP A 722 24.16 6.85 -0.16
CA ASP A 722 23.45 7.54 -1.21
C ASP A 722 24.37 8.54 -1.93
N THR A 723 24.42 8.46 -3.25
CA THR A 723 25.10 9.45 -4.06
C THR A 723 24.13 10.56 -4.43
N VAL A 724 24.41 11.77 -4.00
CA VAL A 724 23.66 12.94 -4.45
C VAL A 724 24.26 13.46 -5.76
N GLU A 725 23.40 13.80 -6.71
CA GLU A 725 23.83 14.35 -8.01
C GLU A 725 24.58 15.69 -7.84
N ARG A 726 24.16 16.49 -6.86
CA ARG A 726 24.78 17.79 -6.53
C ARG A 726 25.12 17.86 -5.06
N GLN A 727 26.34 18.31 -4.74
CA GLN A 727 26.74 18.53 -3.34
C GLN A 727 26.10 19.78 -2.70
N ASP A 728 25.84 20.82 -3.49
CA ASP A 728 25.05 22.00 -3.10
C ASP A 728 23.56 21.67 -3.16
N TYR A 729 22.75 22.38 -2.37
CA TYR A 729 21.31 22.12 -2.33
C TYR A 729 20.59 22.70 -3.55
N PRO A 730 19.79 21.93 -4.30
CA PRO A 730 19.12 22.37 -5.52
C PRO A 730 17.84 23.17 -5.21
N VAL A 731 17.95 24.33 -4.58
CA VAL A 731 16.81 25.13 -4.08
C VAL A 731 15.74 25.36 -5.14
N HIS A 732 16.15 25.83 -6.33
CA HIS A 732 15.21 26.12 -7.42
C HIS A 732 14.41 24.87 -7.86
N GLU A 733 15.08 23.74 -7.90
CA GLU A 733 14.45 22.49 -8.33
C GLU A 733 13.44 21.99 -7.28
N VAL A 734 13.81 22.03 -6.00
CA VAL A 734 12.94 21.56 -4.91
C VAL A 734 11.71 22.45 -4.77
N VAL A 735 11.89 23.77 -4.82
CA VAL A 735 10.77 24.73 -4.78
C VAL A 735 9.85 24.53 -6.00
N LEU A 736 10.43 24.43 -7.20
CA LEU A 736 9.67 24.25 -8.43
C LEU A 736 8.87 22.93 -8.42
N LYS A 737 9.41 21.83 -7.88
CA LYS A 737 8.68 20.57 -7.75
C LYS A 737 7.37 20.71 -6.99
N TRP A 738 7.35 21.44 -5.87
CA TRP A 738 6.13 21.68 -5.11
C TRP A 738 5.16 22.62 -5.85
N GLN A 739 5.69 23.67 -6.49
CA GLN A 739 4.88 24.57 -7.33
C GLN A 739 4.22 23.82 -8.50
N GLN A 740 4.98 22.98 -9.20
CA GLN A 740 4.47 22.09 -10.26
C GLN A 740 3.38 21.17 -9.75
N ARG A 741 3.63 20.52 -8.62
CA ARG A 741 2.68 19.55 -8.05
C ARG A 741 1.34 20.20 -7.69
N ILE A 742 1.37 21.39 -7.15
CA ILE A 742 0.18 22.14 -6.79
C ILE A 742 -0.54 22.65 -8.05
N LEU A 743 0.20 23.19 -9.03
CA LEU A 743 -0.38 23.56 -10.33
C LEU A 743 -1.02 22.38 -11.05
N GLU A 744 -0.37 21.21 -11.01
CA GLU A 744 -0.92 19.95 -11.54
C GLU A 744 -2.24 19.58 -10.88
N GLN A 745 -2.35 19.70 -9.55
CA GLN A 745 -3.58 19.42 -8.82
C GLN A 745 -4.70 20.39 -9.20
N LEU A 746 -4.39 21.70 -9.31
CA LEU A 746 -5.36 22.73 -9.63
C LEU A 746 -5.83 22.71 -11.09
N LEU A 747 -4.93 22.38 -12.03
CA LEU A 747 -5.14 22.42 -13.49
C LEU A 747 -5.31 21.03 -14.11
N ASP A 748 -5.48 19.98 -13.29
CA ASP A 748 -5.80 18.63 -13.78
C ASP A 748 -7.19 18.58 -14.42
N ALA A 749 -7.33 17.80 -15.49
CA ALA A 749 -8.58 17.66 -16.22
C ALA A 749 -9.77 17.25 -15.33
N LYS A 750 -9.54 16.37 -14.34
CA LYS A 750 -10.59 15.94 -13.39
C LYS A 750 -11.02 17.09 -12.48
N THR A 751 -10.07 17.90 -11.98
CA THR A 751 -10.37 19.07 -11.15
C THR A 751 -11.17 20.09 -11.93
N LEU A 752 -10.76 20.42 -13.16
CA LEU A 752 -11.44 21.37 -14.04
C LEU A 752 -12.84 20.86 -14.45
N THR A 753 -12.98 19.57 -14.73
CA THR A 753 -14.29 18.97 -15.02
C THR A 753 -15.21 19.05 -13.80
N ARG A 754 -14.68 18.76 -12.58
CA ARG A 754 -15.48 18.85 -11.36
C ARG A 754 -15.92 20.28 -11.05
N LEU A 755 -15.08 21.29 -11.33
CA LEU A 755 -15.48 22.69 -11.18
C LEU A 755 -16.70 23.02 -12.07
N ALA A 756 -16.70 22.56 -13.33
CA ALA A 756 -17.84 22.70 -14.22
C ALA A 756 -19.07 21.94 -13.71
N ASP A 757 -18.90 20.68 -13.30
CA ASP A 757 -20.01 19.85 -12.79
C ASP A 757 -20.55 20.38 -11.44
N ASN A 758 -19.71 20.97 -10.61
CA ASN A 758 -20.10 21.51 -9.30
C ASN A 758 -21.08 22.68 -9.44
N ALA A 759 -20.97 23.48 -10.50
CA ALA A 759 -21.92 24.52 -10.81
C ALA A 759 -23.37 23.98 -11.01
N MET A 760 -23.53 22.72 -11.42
CA MET A 760 -24.85 22.05 -11.53
C MET A 760 -25.32 21.45 -10.19
N LYS A 761 -24.43 21.26 -9.22
CA LYS A 761 -24.74 20.67 -7.90
C LYS A 761 -25.08 21.72 -6.85
N VAL A 762 -24.70 22.97 -7.11
CA VAL A 762 -24.98 24.12 -6.24
C VAL A 762 -26.24 24.83 -6.74
N GLY A 763 -27.06 25.32 -5.83
CA GLY A 763 -28.30 26.01 -6.20
C GLY A 763 -28.02 27.30 -6.98
N ALA A 764 -28.89 27.64 -7.94
CA ALA A 764 -28.68 28.78 -8.85
C ALA A 764 -28.49 30.14 -8.18
N LYS A 765 -28.82 30.26 -6.89
CA LYS A 765 -28.60 31.47 -6.06
C LYS A 765 -27.43 31.36 -5.08
N GLU A 766 -26.81 30.22 -5.05
CA GLU A 766 -25.68 29.96 -4.13
C GLU A 766 -24.35 30.32 -4.81
N ASP A 767 -23.36 30.71 -3.99
CA ASP A 767 -22.04 31.06 -4.48
C ASP A 767 -21.27 29.80 -4.93
N CYS A 768 -20.76 29.84 -6.15
CA CYS A 768 -20.03 28.73 -6.76
C CYS A 768 -18.67 29.17 -7.27
N PHE A 769 -17.61 28.49 -6.81
CA PHE A 769 -16.27 28.73 -7.32
C PHE A 769 -16.12 28.13 -8.74
N THR A 770 -15.62 28.94 -9.69
CA THR A 770 -15.61 28.58 -11.11
C THR A 770 -14.19 28.44 -11.68
N THR A 771 -14.07 27.74 -12.81
CA THR A 771 -12.81 27.66 -13.57
C THR A 771 -12.30 29.04 -14.00
N ALA A 772 -13.22 29.97 -14.35
CA ALA A 772 -12.86 31.34 -14.72
C ALA A 772 -12.25 32.10 -13.54
N GLU A 773 -12.78 31.91 -12.35
CA GLU A 773 -12.27 32.50 -11.13
C GLU A 773 -10.90 31.92 -10.76
N LEU A 774 -10.73 30.59 -10.83
CA LEU A 774 -9.46 29.92 -10.60
C LEU A 774 -8.36 30.44 -11.52
N PHE A 775 -8.63 30.49 -12.84
CA PHE A 775 -7.63 30.93 -13.81
C PHE A 775 -7.24 32.38 -13.60
N ARG A 776 -8.23 33.24 -13.31
CA ARG A 776 -7.97 34.66 -13.03
C ARG A 776 -7.07 34.80 -11.80
N GLN A 777 -7.41 34.17 -10.68
CA GLN A 777 -6.65 34.28 -9.42
C GLN A 777 -5.21 33.74 -9.57
N LEU A 778 -5.04 32.61 -10.27
CA LEU A 778 -3.73 32.04 -10.54
C LEU A 778 -2.87 32.96 -11.42
N LEU A 779 -3.43 33.45 -12.53
CA LEU A 779 -2.63 34.32 -13.40
C LEU A 779 -2.31 35.66 -12.77
N ASP A 780 -3.28 36.29 -12.09
CA ASP A 780 -3.06 37.57 -11.41
C ASP A 780 -1.96 37.48 -10.34
N SER A 781 -1.91 36.38 -9.60
CA SER A 781 -0.87 36.14 -8.59
C SER A 781 0.48 35.73 -9.22
N ILE A 782 0.49 34.73 -10.12
CA ILE A 782 1.73 34.20 -10.68
C ILE A 782 2.44 35.19 -11.60
N TYR A 783 1.71 36.06 -12.25
CA TYR A 783 2.26 37.09 -13.15
C TYR A 783 2.05 38.50 -12.62
N SER A 784 1.94 38.68 -11.30
CA SER A 784 1.72 39.97 -10.66
C SER A 784 2.78 41.00 -11.07
N GLU A 785 4.04 40.63 -11.17
CA GLU A 785 5.14 41.49 -11.61
C GLU A 785 4.92 42.01 -13.05
N ILE A 786 4.22 41.26 -13.87
CA ILE A 786 3.89 41.66 -15.27
C ILE A 786 2.65 42.53 -15.31
N PHE A 787 1.57 42.15 -14.56
CA PHE A 787 0.32 42.92 -14.55
C PHE A 787 0.42 44.24 -13.80
N GLU A 788 1.27 44.34 -12.77
CA GLU A 788 1.50 45.53 -11.95
C GLU A 788 2.80 46.27 -12.32
N PHE A 789 3.39 45.95 -13.48
CA PHE A 789 4.67 46.49 -13.91
C PHE A 789 4.62 48.02 -13.98
N LYS A 790 5.43 48.66 -13.18
CA LYS A 790 5.57 50.14 -13.18
C LYS A 790 6.92 50.53 -13.81
N ILE A 791 6.82 51.18 -14.96
CA ILE A 791 7.99 51.80 -15.61
C ILE A 791 8.56 52.87 -14.67
N GLY A 792 9.87 52.79 -14.33
CA GLY A 792 10.58 53.78 -13.53
C GLY A 792 11.07 53.39 -12.14
N LYS A 793 10.78 52.17 -11.66
CA LYS A 793 11.49 51.60 -10.53
C LYS A 793 12.72 50.85 -11.02
N ASN A 794 13.84 51.54 -11.19
CA ASN A 794 15.13 50.86 -11.32
C ASN A 794 15.42 50.12 -10.05
N SER A 795 15.57 48.84 -10.13
CA SER A 795 16.07 48.05 -9.04
C SER A 795 17.58 47.98 -9.09
N ASP A 796 18.25 48.94 -8.40
CA ASP A 796 19.66 48.72 -7.99
C ASP A 796 19.79 47.49 -7.05
N GLN A 797 18.69 46.77 -6.82
CA GLN A 797 18.55 45.69 -5.82
C GLN A 797 18.33 44.31 -6.43
N GLY A 798 18.47 44.12 -7.75
CA GLY A 798 18.31 42.78 -8.36
C GLY A 798 17.40 42.76 -9.60
N PRO A 799 17.16 41.58 -10.20
CA PRO A 799 16.31 41.47 -11.40
C PRO A 799 14.86 41.82 -11.09
N ALA A 800 14.16 42.45 -12.07
CA ALA A 800 12.75 42.83 -11.94
C ALA A 800 11.80 41.68 -11.65
N ILE A 801 12.14 40.48 -12.12
CA ILE A 801 11.45 39.22 -11.81
C ILE A 801 12.49 38.25 -11.25
N SER A 802 12.28 37.75 -10.02
CA SER A 802 13.24 36.85 -9.37
C SER A 802 13.38 35.52 -10.11
N SER A 803 14.49 34.82 -9.92
CA SER A 803 14.71 33.52 -10.59
C SER A 803 13.69 32.46 -10.21
N LEU A 804 13.23 32.41 -8.96
CA LEU A 804 12.16 31.52 -8.52
C LEU A 804 10.84 31.84 -9.22
N ARG A 805 10.49 33.14 -9.32
CA ARG A 805 9.27 33.58 -10.00
C ARG A 805 9.33 33.28 -11.50
N ARG A 806 10.47 33.53 -12.17
CA ARG A 806 10.61 33.14 -13.59
C ARG A 806 10.43 31.66 -13.83
N ASN A 807 10.89 30.78 -12.93
CA ASN A 807 10.69 29.35 -13.03
C ASN A 807 9.20 28.99 -12.90
N LEU A 808 8.54 29.54 -11.87
CA LEU A 808 7.10 29.35 -11.66
C LEU A 808 6.28 29.84 -12.86
N GLN A 809 6.61 31.04 -13.39
CA GLN A 809 5.91 31.62 -14.55
C GLN A 809 6.08 30.75 -15.81
N ARG A 810 7.29 30.19 -16.06
CA ARG A 810 7.49 29.26 -17.19
C ARG A 810 6.69 27.98 -17.04
N GLU A 811 6.59 27.44 -15.83
CA GLU A 811 5.82 26.23 -15.56
C GLU A 811 4.32 26.49 -15.73
N ALA A 812 3.81 27.54 -15.12
CA ALA A 812 2.41 27.96 -15.28
C ALA A 812 2.06 28.23 -16.76
N LEU A 813 2.95 28.92 -17.49
CA LEU A 813 2.78 29.12 -18.93
C LEU A 813 2.66 27.79 -19.66
N GLY A 814 3.53 26.83 -19.36
CA GLY A 814 3.49 25.50 -19.96
C GLY A 814 2.14 24.80 -19.76
N GLU A 815 1.58 24.88 -18.54
CA GLU A 815 0.28 24.31 -18.23
C GLU A 815 -0.87 25.05 -18.99
N PHE A 816 -0.88 26.37 -19.03
CA PHE A 816 -1.90 27.13 -19.76
C PHE A 816 -1.81 26.91 -21.30
N LEU A 817 -0.61 26.81 -21.86
CA LEU A 817 -0.40 26.45 -23.27
C LEU A 817 -0.91 25.02 -23.56
N ARG A 818 -0.65 24.08 -22.66
CA ARG A 818 -1.17 22.69 -22.76
C ARG A 818 -2.70 22.67 -22.74
N LEU A 819 -3.33 23.43 -21.83
CA LEU A 819 -4.78 23.55 -21.75
C LEU A 819 -5.36 24.17 -23.04
N SER A 820 -4.73 25.22 -23.58
CA SER A 820 -5.10 25.91 -24.81
C SER A 820 -5.13 24.96 -26.02
N LEU A 821 -4.12 24.08 -26.13
CA LEU A 821 -4.02 23.10 -27.23
C LEU A 821 -4.95 21.90 -27.08
N GLY A 822 -5.66 21.77 -25.95
CA GLY A 822 -6.52 20.62 -25.69
C GLY A 822 -5.74 19.33 -25.39
N GLY A 823 -4.42 19.43 -25.19
CA GLY A 823 -3.53 18.31 -24.92
C GLY A 823 -3.74 17.79 -23.49
N GLY A 824 -4.33 16.59 -23.34
CA GLY A 824 -4.21 15.82 -22.11
C GLY A 824 -2.74 15.47 -21.85
N ARG A 825 -2.30 15.43 -20.61
CA ARG A 825 -0.98 14.82 -20.30
C ARG A 825 -1.02 13.40 -20.85
N ARG A 826 -0.14 13.10 -21.82
CA ARG A 826 0.09 11.73 -22.25
C ARG A 826 0.75 10.96 -21.09
N SER A 827 -0.06 10.52 -20.16
CA SER A 827 0.26 9.35 -19.38
C SER A 827 0.43 8.22 -20.39
N GLY A 828 1.68 7.80 -20.67
CA GLY A 828 1.99 6.84 -21.73
C GLY A 828 1.08 5.64 -21.71
N LEU A 829 0.69 5.22 -22.89
CA LEU A 829 -0.20 4.13 -23.22
C LEU A 829 -0.28 3.01 -22.19
N ILE A 830 -1.30 3.06 -21.35
CA ILE A 830 -2.05 1.87 -20.95
C ILE A 830 -3.49 2.21 -21.32
N VAL A 831 -3.91 1.73 -22.48
CA VAL A 831 -5.33 1.64 -22.83
C VAL A 831 -5.91 0.60 -21.86
N THR A 832 -6.35 1.04 -20.69
CA THR A 832 -7.25 0.23 -19.89
C THR A 832 -8.55 0.13 -20.66
N ARG A 833 -9.01 -1.05 -20.89
CA ARG A 833 -10.21 -1.41 -21.68
C ARG A 833 -11.52 -0.72 -21.21
N PHE A 834 -11.49 0.08 -20.15
CA PHE A 834 -12.58 0.84 -19.55
C PHE A 834 -12.06 2.13 -18.89
N GLY A 835 -11.62 3.10 -19.67
CA GLY A 835 -11.25 4.40 -19.14
C GLY A 835 -11.17 5.40 -20.26
N SER A 836 -12.25 6.16 -20.45
CA SER A 836 -12.21 7.42 -21.18
C SER A 836 -11.15 8.30 -20.50
N SER A 837 -10.08 8.65 -21.20
CA SER A 837 -9.27 9.79 -20.82
C SER A 837 -10.23 10.99 -20.83
N LEU A 838 -10.58 11.53 -19.66
CA LEU A 838 -11.34 12.76 -19.57
C LEU A 838 -10.52 13.83 -20.30
N GLY A 839 -11.03 14.31 -21.42
CA GLY A 839 -10.45 15.42 -22.13
C GLY A 839 -10.52 16.70 -21.30
N ILE A 840 -9.73 17.69 -21.63
CA ILE A 840 -9.82 19.02 -21.02
C ILE A 840 -11.21 19.61 -21.35
N PRO A 841 -11.96 20.13 -20.33
CA PRO A 841 -13.25 20.77 -20.59
C PRO A 841 -13.15 21.88 -21.64
N PRO A 842 -14.07 21.99 -22.58
CA PRO A 842 -14.03 23.03 -23.63
C PRO A 842 -13.92 24.46 -23.08
N ASP A 843 -14.63 24.76 -21.99
CA ASP A 843 -14.57 26.08 -21.35
C ASP A 843 -13.17 26.36 -20.74
N ALA A 844 -12.54 25.36 -20.14
CA ALA A 844 -11.18 25.53 -19.64
C ALA A 844 -10.20 25.87 -20.76
N ARG A 845 -10.35 25.26 -21.93
CA ARG A 845 -9.57 25.58 -23.13
C ARG A 845 -9.82 27.03 -23.59
N SER A 846 -11.08 27.42 -23.67
CA SER A 846 -11.46 28.78 -24.10
C SER A 846 -10.94 29.83 -23.13
N LEU A 847 -11.06 29.59 -21.82
CA LEU A 847 -10.54 30.45 -20.77
C LEU A 847 -9.02 30.54 -20.79
N ALA A 848 -8.32 29.42 -21.03
CA ALA A 848 -6.86 29.43 -21.17
C ALA A 848 -6.42 30.34 -22.31
N ASN A 849 -7.07 30.21 -23.49
CA ASN A 849 -6.81 31.09 -24.63
C ASN A 849 -7.09 32.56 -24.31
N PHE A 850 -8.18 32.88 -23.64
CA PHE A 850 -8.53 34.23 -23.21
C PHE A 850 -7.42 34.82 -22.30
N HIS A 851 -7.00 34.09 -21.32
CA HIS A 851 -5.99 34.56 -20.37
C HIS A 851 -4.59 34.63 -20.96
N LEU A 852 -4.22 33.74 -21.88
CA LEU A 852 -2.97 33.83 -22.65
C LEU A 852 -2.91 35.09 -23.49
N LYS A 853 -4.02 35.45 -24.18
CA LYS A 853 -4.13 36.72 -24.93
C LYS A 853 -4.00 37.94 -24.02
N ARG A 854 -4.60 37.90 -22.81
CA ARG A 854 -4.47 38.98 -21.82
C ARG A 854 -3.01 39.14 -21.38
N LEU A 855 -2.31 38.03 -21.08
CA LEU A 855 -0.90 38.05 -20.71
C LEU A 855 -0.01 38.53 -21.86
N LEU A 856 -0.25 38.08 -23.09
CA LEU A 856 0.48 38.50 -24.30
C LEU A 856 0.37 39.99 -24.50
N LYS A 857 -0.83 40.56 -24.40
CA LYS A 857 -1.06 42.00 -24.53
C LYS A 857 -0.21 42.82 -23.54
N GLN A 858 -0.16 42.38 -22.27
CA GLN A 858 0.61 43.06 -21.23
C GLN A 858 2.12 42.98 -21.47
N VAL A 859 2.62 41.80 -21.79
CA VAL A 859 4.04 41.56 -22.11
C VAL A 859 4.48 42.40 -23.30
N THR A 860 3.64 42.40 -24.38
CA THR A 860 3.91 43.20 -25.59
C THR A 860 3.95 44.70 -25.29
N SER A 861 3.05 45.22 -24.43
CA SER A 861 3.07 46.60 -23.97
C SER A 861 4.37 46.93 -23.26
N ILE A 862 4.79 46.13 -22.30
CA ILE A 862 6.03 46.35 -21.54
C ILE A 862 7.24 46.39 -22.47
N LEU A 863 7.36 45.43 -23.40
CA LEU A 863 8.48 45.33 -24.35
C LEU A 863 8.49 46.48 -25.39
N SER A 864 7.31 46.95 -25.82
CA SER A 864 7.18 48.05 -26.82
C SER A 864 7.38 49.41 -26.22
N GLU A 865 6.87 49.70 -25.03
CA GLU A 865 7.06 50.96 -24.32
C GLU A 865 8.52 51.22 -23.98
N ASN A 866 9.22 50.17 -23.56
CA ASN A 866 10.66 50.21 -23.29
C ASN A 866 11.51 50.60 -24.53
N ARG A 867 11.01 50.31 -25.76
CA ARG A 867 11.68 50.71 -27.02
C ARG A 867 11.42 52.15 -27.46
N LYS A 868 10.38 52.82 -26.94
CA LYS A 868 9.95 54.17 -27.38
C LYS A 868 10.46 55.32 -26.51
N GLN A 869 11.07 55.02 -25.36
CA GLN A 869 11.56 56.07 -24.44
C GLN A 869 12.99 56.50 -24.80
N GLU A 870 13.27 57.85 -24.78
CA GLU A 870 14.60 58.42 -24.97
C GLU A 870 15.62 57.96 -23.91
N LYS A 871 15.14 57.52 -22.73
CA LYS A 871 15.91 56.80 -21.72
C LYS A 871 15.14 55.53 -21.38
N PRO A 872 15.46 54.39 -22.02
CA PRO A 872 14.78 53.16 -21.73
C PRO A 872 14.95 52.79 -20.24
N VAL A 873 13.87 52.44 -19.59
CA VAL A 873 13.92 51.81 -18.30
C VAL A 873 14.71 50.50 -18.52
N VAL A 874 15.82 50.37 -17.85
CA VAL A 874 16.69 49.20 -18.00
C VAL A 874 16.01 48.02 -17.28
N ILE A 875 15.21 47.27 -18.04
CA ILE A 875 14.82 45.94 -17.60
C ILE A 875 16.09 45.10 -17.68
N ASP A 876 16.47 44.43 -16.60
CA ASP A 876 17.62 43.53 -16.61
C ASP A 876 17.48 42.46 -17.74
N ASP A 877 18.61 42.02 -18.26
CA ASP A 877 18.64 41.11 -19.42
C ASP A 877 17.89 39.77 -19.18
N THR A 878 17.95 39.28 -17.97
CA THR A 878 17.28 38.00 -17.61
C THR A 878 15.76 38.14 -17.55
N SER A 879 15.23 39.23 -17.03
CA SER A 879 13.80 39.54 -17.01
C SER A 879 13.31 39.87 -18.43
N ARG A 880 14.09 40.60 -19.22
CA ARG A 880 13.78 40.88 -20.63
C ARG A 880 13.69 39.58 -21.45
N ALA A 881 14.73 38.76 -21.41
CA ALA A 881 14.76 37.48 -22.10
C ALA A 881 13.58 36.56 -21.71
N HIS A 882 13.19 36.61 -20.43
CA HIS A 882 12.03 35.88 -19.94
C HIS A 882 10.72 36.41 -20.54
N LEU A 883 10.52 37.70 -20.59
CA LEU A 883 9.34 38.33 -21.22
C LEU A 883 9.25 38.01 -22.71
N GLU A 884 10.38 38.10 -23.41
CA GLU A 884 10.47 37.78 -24.87
C GLU A 884 10.16 36.26 -25.11
N ASP A 885 10.63 35.37 -24.21
CA ASP A 885 10.27 33.93 -24.32
C ASP A 885 8.79 33.67 -24.06
N ILE A 886 8.16 34.35 -23.09
CA ILE A 886 6.71 34.29 -22.84
C ILE A 886 5.96 34.74 -24.10
N GLN A 887 6.31 35.89 -24.66
CA GLN A 887 5.71 36.46 -25.87
C GLN A 887 5.76 35.44 -27.01
N ARG A 888 6.99 35.00 -27.36
CA ARG A 888 7.23 34.05 -28.44
C ARG A 888 6.45 32.75 -28.31
N ARG A 889 6.40 32.19 -27.09
CA ARG A 889 5.70 30.92 -26.85
C ARG A 889 4.18 31.05 -26.94
N ILE A 890 3.62 32.17 -26.50
CA ILE A 890 2.18 32.40 -26.58
C ILE A 890 1.78 32.65 -28.06
N GLU A 891 2.52 33.49 -28.77
CA GLU A 891 2.28 33.75 -30.21
C GLU A 891 2.33 32.45 -31.01
N ALA A 892 3.36 31.61 -30.79
CA ALA A 892 3.50 30.33 -31.49
C ALA A 892 2.30 29.38 -31.28
N VAL A 893 1.68 29.41 -30.10
CA VAL A 893 0.52 28.55 -29.78
C VAL A 893 -0.78 29.13 -30.27
N LEU A 894 -0.95 30.47 -30.19
CA LEU A 894 -2.17 31.12 -30.67
C LEU A 894 -2.26 31.13 -32.22
N ASP A 895 -1.12 31.12 -32.90
CA ASP A 895 -1.01 31.04 -34.37
C ASP A 895 -1.04 29.60 -34.92
N ALA A 896 -0.92 28.60 -34.04
CA ALA A 896 -0.95 27.21 -34.45
C ALA A 896 -2.33 26.82 -35.00
N GLU A 897 -2.39 26.38 -36.26
CA GLU A 897 -3.58 25.81 -36.84
C GLU A 897 -3.98 24.53 -36.12
N ILE A 898 -5.22 24.50 -35.62
CA ILE A 898 -5.76 23.31 -35.00
C ILE A 898 -6.21 22.34 -36.08
N VAL A 899 -5.36 21.37 -36.41
CA VAL A 899 -5.80 20.22 -37.21
C VAL A 899 -6.71 19.37 -36.37
N VAL A 900 -8.00 19.52 -36.54
CA VAL A 900 -9.02 18.65 -35.92
C VAL A 900 -8.91 17.32 -36.65
N SER A 901 -8.22 16.33 -36.10
CA SER A 901 -8.41 14.95 -36.53
C SER A 901 -9.85 14.55 -36.15
N SER A 902 -10.67 14.28 -37.13
CA SER A 902 -12.02 13.72 -36.96
C SER A 902 -11.94 12.45 -36.08
N PRO A 903 -12.98 12.16 -35.30
CA PRO A 903 -13.04 11.08 -34.33
C PRO A 903 -12.81 9.69 -34.91
#